data_febda776c033191256083eae22494ed4
#
_entry.id   febda776c033191256083eae22494ed4
#
_cell.length_a   1.000
_cell.length_b   1.000
_cell.length_c   1.000
_cell.angle_alpha   90.00
_cell.angle_beta   90.00
_cell.angle_gamma   90.00
#
_symmetry.space_group_name_H-M   'P 1'
#
loop_
_entity.id
_entity.type
_entity.pdbx_description
1 polymer ?
#
loop_
_entity_poly.entity_id
_entity_poly.type
_entity_poly.pdbx_seq_one_letter_code
_entity_poly.pdbx_strand_id
1 'polypeptide(L)'
;MGQIEEANMSYGDVLTYHREVLVSRLRSIQCILDNLSACGFVCEEDVEIVQQTATKTDQVRKILDLVQCKGEEACEYFIYIIYKVCDAYIDLQPWLKEINYNPSNDVAVMEVVNTDPISRYSEKLRHEMSRDTCFIMSYGQREETRLEELYTDTLMELLNDCNESLGFLESLDQLLGDNAVFNPEGETIFVMGDAGVGKSILLQKLQNLWSKKGLQTDAIFFFKFRCRMFRIFKDTEQISLRDLLFKYNCYPDHDPDNEVFDYILRFPEKVVFTFDGYDEIQEDLDMINVPEVVSPEDKTHPLQLLISLLCGKLLKGSQKVLTARTGVELQSRVIRKKVALRGFSPAHLKTYINLHFKEQEHRELVSVQLDASPHLCGLCSTPLFCWIVLKSFRHLHTMHDSFYLPETCITLTDIFLLLSEVFLSHSASSAPSLLKKSTRCASETFRRGLRPLAAFAKLALQGMERGSFICSQEEITECGLTEEDLTLGFLRPVSEYDTSGGPATFEFLHITLQSFLAAFALVLDQQDAANSILKFFTECSRKRQPSCLPFDFCINASKPSEKKPFDTYEHLQFTNLFLSGLLSKAHASLIEHLVSPVFLKKKRALLKSYLSTSVKSHLHGLPSYNGEEGKKVHVLPNFLWMLRCIFETGSKDIAQMTAKGITAGLIKLGYCNVFSGDCTALNFVLQHRQKLLGLDMDNNNISDYGVKQLRPSFCKMTVVRLCVNQLSDSSIEVLAEELCKHKVVEVLGLYNNHITDVGAKLVAQIIEECPKLRVVKIGKNKISSVGGKYLASAIQKSTSIFDVGMWGNGIGDEGADAFAEALRHHPSLTNLSLSANVITSKGGKCLAEALKENSVLRIFWLVQNEMTDDAAPHLAELVRANTGLSHLCVKGNQLSEEEQKEFVAEKRLRFH
;
A
#
# COMPACT_ATOMS: atom_id res chain seq x y z
N MET A 1 33.81 20.91 62.50
CA MET A 1 34.30 19.48 62.43
C MET A 1 33.61 18.88 61.18
N GLY A 2 34.22 18.56 60.06
CA GLY A 2 35.60 18.62 59.65
C GLY A 2 35.69 18.70 58.18
N GLN A 3 36.43 19.64 57.63
CA GLN A 3 37.00 19.52 56.29
C GLN A 3 38.12 18.49 56.43
N ILE A 4 37.91 17.29 55.90
CA ILE A 4 38.95 16.27 55.84
C ILE A 4 38.90 15.71 54.40
N GLU A 5 39.95 16.04 53.68
CA GLU A 5 40.58 15.24 52.60
C GLU A 5 39.68 14.57 51.56
N GLU A 6 39.00 15.34 50.74
CA GLU A 6 38.35 14.84 49.51
C GLU A 6 39.33 14.65 48.34
N ALA A 7 40.61 14.95 48.51
CA ALA A 7 41.61 14.94 47.44
C ALA A 7 42.20 13.55 47.09
N ASN A 8 41.73 12.41 47.70
CA ASN A 8 42.26 11.08 47.43
C ASN A 8 41.21 9.95 47.53
N MET A 9 39.93 10.23 47.34
CA MET A 9 38.91 9.18 47.27
C MET A 9 38.88 8.56 45.86
N SER A 10 38.77 7.22 45.81
CA SER A 10 38.52 6.51 44.55
C SER A 10 37.13 6.84 44.06
N TYR A 11 36.87 6.70 42.75
CA TYR A 11 35.52 6.95 42.17
C TYR A 11 34.48 5.99 42.78
N GLY A 12 34.86 4.74 43.10
CA GLY A 12 34.01 3.82 43.81
C GLY A 12 33.64 4.29 45.22
N ASP A 13 34.57 4.92 45.96
CA ASP A 13 34.30 5.50 47.26
C ASP A 13 33.42 6.73 47.15
N VAL A 14 33.59 7.56 46.13
CA VAL A 14 32.71 8.72 45.84
C VAL A 14 31.27 8.26 45.58
N LEU A 15 31.06 7.21 44.79
CA LEU A 15 29.72 6.67 44.54
C LEU A 15 29.10 6.07 45.83
N THR A 16 29.92 5.46 46.69
CA THR A 16 29.47 4.93 47.97
C THR A 16 29.05 6.04 48.91
N TYR A 17 29.86 7.09 49.05
CA TYR A 17 29.62 8.21 49.96
C TYR A 17 28.40 9.02 49.57
N HIS A 18 28.20 9.27 48.26
CA HIS A 18 27.07 10.04 47.72
C HIS A 18 25.90 9.19 47.28
N ARG A 19 25.85 7.90 47.63
CA ARG A 19 24.84 6.93 47.21
C ARG A 19 23.39 7.41 47.44
N GLU A 20 23.09 8.02 48.58
CA GLU A 20 21.74 8.55 48.87
C GLU A 20 21.33 9.69 47.95
N VAL A 21 22.26 10.58 47.61
CA VAL A 21 22.04 11.67 46.67
C VAL A 21 21.72 11.12 45.26
N LEU A 22 22.53 10.17 44.83
CA LEU A 22 22.34 9.52 43.52
C LEU A 22 21.00 8.78 43.46
N VAL A 23 20.68 7.96 44.46
CA VAL A 23 19.42 7.21 44.55
C VAL A 23 18.19 8.14 44.56
N SER A 24 18.29 9.32 45.15
CA SER A 24 17.17 10.27 45.25
C SER A 24 16.99 11.14 44.00
N ARG A 25 18.06 11.40 43.24
CA ARG A 25 18.05 12.38 42.13
C ARG A 25 18.24 11.75 40.74
N LEU A 26 18.80 10.55 40.63
CA LEU A 26 18.98 9.89 39.33
C LEU A 26 17.63 9.34 38.82
N ARG A 27 17.12 9.89 37.75
CA ARG A 27 15.79 9.51 37.23
C ARG A 27 15.82 8.85 35.85
N SER A 28 16.82 9.14 35.01
CA SER A 28 16.97 8.57 33.67
C SER A 28 18.05 7.46 33.68
N ILE A 29 17.65 6.22 33.99
CA ILE A 29 18.56 5.10 34.11
C ILE A 29 18.97 4.52 32.76
N GLN A 30 18.05 4.55 31.79
CA GLN A 30 18.26 3.92 30.49
C GLN A 30 19.47 4.51 29.77
N CYS A 31 19.64 5.82 29.78
CA CYS A 31 20.77 6.49 29.14
C CYS A 31 22.12 6.02 29.74
N ILE A 32 22.15 5.77 31.03
CA ILE A 32 23.35 5.26 31.69
C ILE A 32 23.61 3.80 31.28
N LEU A 33 22.59 2.96 31.27
CA LEU A 33 22.74 1.56 30.91
C LEU A 33 23.20 1.44 29.46
N ASP A 34 22.64 2.24 28.55
CA ASP A 34 22.98 2.24 27.12
C ASP A 34 24.46 2.64 26.91
N ASN A 35 24.93 3.67 27.63
CA ASN A 35 26.33 4.10 27.55
C ASN A 35 27.29 3.10 28.17
N LEU A 36 26.95 2.53 29.33
CA LEU A 36 27.76 1.50 29.99
C LEU A 36 27.84 0.21 29.14
N SER A 37 26.75 -0.15 28.48
CA SER A 37 26.69 -1.29 27.56
C SER A 37 27.52 -1.03 26.29
N ALA A 38 27.44 0.15 25.73
CA ALA A 38 28.20 0.54 24.55
C ALA A 38 29.72 0.49 24.77
N CYS A 39 30.17 0.80 26.00
CA CYS A 39 31.57 0.71 26.39
C CYS A 39 31.98 -0.68 26.97
N GLY A 40 31.07 -1.65 26.97
CA GLY A 40 31.35 -3.01 27.40
C GLY A 40 31.49 -3.21 28.91
N PHE A 41 31.13 -2.22 29.75
CA PHE A 41 31.13 -2.35 31.19
C PHE A 41 30.00 -3.24 31.72
N VAL A 42 28.86 -3.26 31.01
CA VAL A 42 27.70 -4.10 31.33
C VAL A 42 27.26 -4.91 30.13
N CYS A 43 26.84 -6.15 30.34
CA CYS A 43 26.31 -7.01 29.29
C CYS A 43 24.78 -6.94 29.23
N GLU A 44 24.15 -7.56 28.20
CA GLU A 44 22.69 -7.59 28.04
C GLU A 44 21.99 -8.20 29.26
N GLU A 45 22.57 -9.25 29.86
CA GLU A 45 22.06 -9.88 31.07
C GLU A 45 22.05 -8.93 32.28
N ASP A 46 23.10 -8.12 32.43
CA ASP A 46 23.19 -7.09 33.46
C ASP A 46 22.09 -6.02 33.28
N VAL A 47 21.84 -5.61 32.04
CA VAL A 47 20.80 -4.64 31.68
C VAL A 47 19.42 -5.19 31.99
N GLU A 48 19.13 -6.44 31.62
CA GLU A 48 17.86 -7.10 31.92
C GLU A 48 17.62 -7.22 33.43
N ILE A 49 18.62 -7.57 34.22
CA ILE A 49 18.53 -7.67 35.68
C ILE A 49 18.15 -6.32 36.30
N VAL A 50 18.71 -5.22 35.81
CA VAL A 50 18.36 -3.88 36.28
C VAL A 50 16.93 -3.52 35.87
N GLN A 51 16.55 -3.78 34.63
CA GLN A 51 15.23 -3.43 34.11
C GLN A 51 14.10 -4.23 34.74
N GLN A 52 14.31 -5.48 35.12
CA GLN A 52 13.35 -6.33 35.84
C GLN A 52 13.09 -5.92 37.30
N THR A 53 13.86 -4.98 37.81
CA THR A 53 13.73 -4.52 39.21
C THR A 53 12.48 -3.62 39.33
N ALA A 54 11.65 -3.88 40.36
CA ALA A 54 10.28 -3.36 40.46
C ALA A 54 10.16 -1.84 40.61
N THR A 55 11.13 -1.18 41.24
CA THR A 55 11.06 0.28 41.43
C THR A 55 12.26 0.98 40.84
N LYS A 56 12.05 2.23 40.34
CA LYS A 56 13.16 3.05 39.80
C LYS A 56 14.28 3.27 40.84
N THR A 57 13.91 3.43 42.08
CA THR A 57 14.86 3.60 43.21
C THR A 57 15.73 2.37 43.38
N ASP A 58 15.15 1.17 43.25
CA ASP A 58 15.91 -0.07 43.39
C ASP A 58 16.72 -0.36 42.11
N GLN A 59 16.25 0.07 40.93
CA GLN A 59 17.04 0.06 39.69
C GLN A 59 18.31 0.92 39.82
N VAL A 60 18.22 2.13 40.43
CA VAL A 60 19.39 2.97 40.69
C VAL A 60 20.34 2.30 41.67
N ARG A 61 19.83 1.70 42.73
CA ARG A 61 20.66 0.96 43.67
C ARG A 61 21.40 -0.18 43.00
N LYS A 62 20.68 -0.92 42.18
CA LYS A 62 21.22 -2.07 41.44
C LYS A 62 22.32 -1.67 40.47
N ILE A 63 22.13 -0.57 39.72
CA ILE A 63 23.14 -0.08 38.78
C ILE A 63 24.38 0.43 39.49
N LEU A 64 24.25 1.09 40.66
CA LEU A 64 25.36 1.53 41.45
C LEU A 64 26.16 0.32 41.97
N ASP A 65 25.50 -0.72 42.49
CA ASP A 65 26.14 -1.95 42.92
C ASP A 65 26.88 -2.63 41.76
N LEU A 66 26.24 -2.68 40.59
CA LEU A 66 26.79 -3.28 39.37
C LEU A 66 28.08 -2.55 38.93
N VAL A 67 28.00 -1.20 38.80
CA VAL A 67 29.14 -0.38 38.37
C VAL A 67 30.33 -0.51 39.33
N GLN A 68 30.06 -0.51 40.64
CA GLN A 68 31.11 -0.74 41.65
C GLN A 68 31.74 -2.13 41.55
N CYS A 69 30.94 -3.17 41.25
CA CYS A 69 31.47 -4.51 41.02
C CYS A 69 32.34 -4.63 39.75
N LYS A 70 32.12 -3.76 38.76
CA LYS A 70 32.88 -3.75 37.47
C LYS A 70 34.21 -3.01 37.58
N GLY A 71 34.46 -2.30 38.71
CA GLY A 71 35.74 -1.67 39.01
C GLY A 71 35.77 -0.15 38.85
N GLU A 72 36.96 0.41 39.12
CA GLU A 72 37.17 1.86 39.22
C GLU A 72 36.91 2.60 37.89
N GLU A 73 37.33 2.02 36.80
CA GLU A 73 37.07 2.57 35.44
C GLU A 73 35.59 2.66 35.12
N ALA A 74 34.80 1.67 35.51
CA ALA A 74 33.36 1.69 35.34
C ALA A 74 32.69 2.75 36.23
N CYS A 75 33.22 2.97 37.44
CA CYS A 75 32.78 4.02 38.37
C CYS A 75 33.06 5.42 37.81
N GLU A 76 34.26 5.65 37.31
CA GLU A 76 34.62 6.91 36.63
C GLU A 76 33.77 7.18 35.43
N TYR A 77 33.56 6.14 34.55
CA TYR A 77 32.76 6.28 33.36
C TYR A 77 31.28 6.55 33.69
N PHE A 78 30.75 5.96 34.75
CA PHE A 78 29.40 6.27 35.24
C PHE A 78 29.26 7.76 35.60
N ILE A 79 30.23 8.34 36.32
CA ILE A 79 30.25 9.77 36.69
C ILE A 79 30.41 10.62 35.45
N TYR A 80 31.24 10.18 34.50
CA TYR A 80 31.42 10.84 33.21
C TYR A 80 30.14 10.91 32.36
N ILE A 81 29.31 9.87 32.32
CA ILE A 81 28.02 9.90 31.65
C ILE A 81 27.12 11.01 32.24
N ILE A 82 27.06 11.14 33.57
CA ILE A 82 26.28 12.17 34.24
C ILE A 82 26.83 13.56 33.93
N TYR A 83 28.14 13.72 33.83
CA TYR A 83 28.80 14.97 33.43
C TYR A 83 28.51 15.33 31.95
N LYS A 84 28.64 14.38 31.06
CA LYS A 84 28.48 14.55 29.59
C LYS A 84 27.04 14.87 29.18
N VAL A 85 26.08 14.17 29.74
CA VAL A 85 24.66 14.28 29.38
C VAL A 85 23.96 15.22 30.38
N CYS A 86 24.51 16.44 30.51
CA CYS A 86 24.10 17.40 31.55
C CYS A 86 22.59 17.74 31.48
N ASP A 87 21.98 17.79 30.30
CA ASP A 87 20.56 18.09 30.11
C ASP A 87 19.64 17.00 30.68
N ALA A 88 20.05 15.75 30.62
CA ALA A 88 19.31 14.63 31.19
C ALA A 88 19.46 14.53 32.73
N TYR A 89 20.53 15.10 33.29
CA TYR A 89 20.90 14.99 34.70
C TYR A 89 21.07 16.36 35.39
N ILE A 90 20.21 17.33 35.08
CA ILE A 90 20.26 18.70 35.64
C ILE A 90 20.26 18.69 37.17
N ASP A 91 19.48 17.81 37.79
CA ASP A 91 19.40 17.68 39.27
C ASP A 91 20.69 17.19 39.91
N LEU A 92 21.61 16.60 39.14
CA LEU A 92 22.90 16.08 39.58
C LEU A 92 24.07 17.03 39.25
N GLN A 93 23.86 18.08 38.50
CA GLN A 93 24.89 19.07 38.19
C GLN A 93 25.48 19.78 39.45
N PRO A 94 24.68 20.11 40.49
CA PRO A 94 25.22 20.62 41.74
C PRO A 94 26.14 19.61 42.45
N TRP A 95 25.81 18.32 42.41
CA TRP A 95 26.61 17.24 42.97
C TRP A 95 27.95 17.09 42.24
N LEU A 96 27.97 17.15 40.92
CA LEU A 96 29.22 17.11 40.12
C LEU A 96 30.19 18.27 40.50
N LYS A 97 29.63 19.45 40.78
CA LYS A 97 30.42 20.60 41.26
C LYS A 97 30.92 20.41 42.69
N GLU A 98 30.12 19.74 43.54
CA GLU A 98 30.48 19.45 44.93
C GLU A 98 31.70 18.47 45.00
N ILE A 99 31.67 17.42 44.16
CA ILE A 99 32.79 16.45 44.06
C ILE A 99 33.96 16.98 43.20
N ASN A 100 33.87 18.20 42.68
CA ASN A 100 34.87 18.85 41.84
C ASN A 100 35.35 17.95 40.67
N TYR A 101 34.40 17.20 40.03
CA TYR A 101 34.70 16.23 38.99
C TYR A 101 35.29 16.93 37.78
N ASN A 102 36.46 16.44 37.35
CA ASN A 102 37.09 16.83 36.11
C ASN A 102 37.50 15.53 35.38
N PRO A 103 36.95 15.24 34.18
CA PRO A 103 37.18 13.98 33.50
C PRO A 103 38.71 13.77 33.29
N SER A 104 39.19 12.56 33.57
CA SER A 104 40.56 12.18 33.25
C SER A 104 40.76 12.14 31.74
N ASN A 105 41.95 12.39 31.24
CA ASN A 105 42.28 12.24 29.82
C ASN A 105 42.02 10.82 29.34
N ASP A 106 42.14 9.80 30.20
CA ASP A 106 41.93 8.40 29.86
C ASP A 106 40.45 8.08 29.58
N VAL A 107 39.50 8.67 30.34
CA VAL A 107 38.06 8.51 30.11
C VAL A 107 37.59 9.28 28.86
N ALA A 108 38.15 10.46 28.64
CA ALA A 108 37.91 11.21 27.39
C ALA A 108 38.52 10.50 26.16
N VAL A 109 39.62 9.75 26.36
CA VAL A 109 40.30 8.94 25.34
C VAL A 109 39.59 7.62 25.11
N MET A 110 38.92 7.02 26.14
CA MET A 110 38.13 5.79 25.94
C MET A 110 37.01 5.96 24.86
N GLU A 111 36.46 7.14 24.69
CA GLU A 111 35.54 7.43 23.56
C GLU A 111 36.29 7.68 22.24
N VAL A 112 37.54 8.14 22.28
CA VAL A 112 38.32 8.51 21.09
C VAL A 112 39.07 7.33 20.47
N VAL A 113 39.32 6.26 21.22
CA VAL A 113 40.28 5.21 20.83
C VAL A 113 39.68 4.12 19.98
N ASN A 114 38.34 4.05 19.73
CA ASN A 114 37.82 2.88 19.01
C ASN A 114 36.73 3.06 17.98
N THR A 115 36.50 4.22 17.42
CA THR A 115 35.66 4.29 16.23
C THR A 115 36.31 5.17 15.17
N ASP A 116 36.58 4.57 13.99
CA ASP A 116 36.93 5.34 12.82
C ASP A 116 35.82 6.36 12.48
N PRO A 117 36.09 7.45 11.76
CA PRO A 117 35.08 8.47 11.44
C PRO A 117 33.84 7.86 10.77
N ILE A 118 34.01 6.78 10.03
CA ILE A 118 32.96 6.07 9.31
C ILE A 118 31.99 5.41 10.30
N SER A 119 32.50 4.66 11.25
CA SER A 119 31.69 3.98 12.27
C SER A 119 30.97 4.99 13.17
N ARG A 120 31.64 6.05 13.60
CA ARG A 120 31.02 7.14 14.38
C ARG A 120 29.86 7.78 13.63
N TYR A 121 30.06 8.12 12.36
CA TYR A 121 29.01 8.73 11.56
C TYR A 121 27.84 7.77 11.30
N SER A 122 28.12 6.49 11.08
CA SER A 122 27.10 5.46 10.95
C SER A 122 26.24 5.35 12.21
N GLU A 123 26.87 5.36 13.40
CA GLU A 123 26.11 5.32 14.66
C GLU A 123 25.33 6.60 14.93
N LYS A 124 25.89 7.76 14.58
CA LYS A 124 25.15 9.03 14.64
C LYS A 124 23.91 8.98 13.76
N LEU A 125 24.04 8.55 12.50
CA LEU A 125 22.91 8.39 11.60
C LEU A 125 21.86 7.41 12.15
N ARG A 126 22.30 6.30 12.77
CA ARG A 126 21.39 5.33 13.40
C ARG A 126 20.64 5.96 14.56
N HIS A 127 21.32 6.72 15.40
CA HIS A 127 20.69 7.37 16.54
C HIS A 127 19.66 8.40 16.09
N GLU A 128 20.01 9.29 15.16
CA GLU A 128 19.09 10.28 14.59
C GLU A 128 17.90 9.61 13.90
N MET A 129 18.17 8.58 13.10
CA MET A 129 17.13 7.82 12.39
C MET A 129 16.20 7.10 13.37
N SER A 130 16.74 6.50 14.44
CA SER A 130 15.94 5.84 15.48
C SER A 130 15.01 6.84 16.17
N ARG A 131 15.53 8.02 16.54
CA ARG A 131 14.73 9.09 17.17
C ARG A 131 13.59 9.53 16.27
N ASP A 132 13.88 9.75 14.99
CA ASP A 132 12.92 10.30 14.04
C ASP A 132 11.88 9.27 13.57
N THR A 133 12.17 7.97 13.70
CA THR A 133 11.32 6.90 13.16
C THR A 133 10.62 6.05 14.22
N CYS A 134 10.94 6.22 15.52
CA CYS A 134 10.37 5.39 16.57
C CYS A 134 8.88 5.64 16.84
N PHE A 135 8.36 6.78 16.43
CA PHE A 135 6.95 7.13 16.63
C PHE A 135 6.22 7.29 15.30
N ILE A 136 5.02 6.74 15.23
CA ILE A 136 4.05 7.10 14.20
C ILE A 136 3.36 8.35 14.72
N MET A 137 3.39 9.44 13.94
CA MET A 137 2.57 10.59 14.25
C MET A 137 1.09 10.20 14.20
N SER A 138 0.50 10.02 15.36
CA SER A 138 -0.91 9.73 15.50
C SER A 138 -1.70 10.97 15.10
N TYR A 139 -2.52 10.84 14.07
CA TYR A 139 -3.34 11.92 13.57
C TYR A 139 -4.23 12.52 14.69
N GLY A 140 -4.01 13.80 15.02
CA GLY A 140 -4.88 14.55 15.92
C GLY A 140 -4.78 14.19 17.42
N GLN A 141 -3.72 13.56 17.88
CA GLN A 141 -3.44 13.37 19.31
C GLN A 141 -2.06 13.89 19.66
N ARG A 142 -1.93 14.43 20.88
CA ARG A 142 -0.62 14.75 21.49
C ARG A 142 0.15 13.49 21.91
N GLU A 143 -0.47 12.32 21.81
CA GLU A 143 0.14 11.05 22.17
C GLU A 143 0.84 10.46 20.93
N GLU A 144 2.14 10.45 20.98
CA GLU A 144 2.99 9.73 20.05
C GLU A 144 2.85 8.24 20.31
N THR A 145 2.41 7.49 19.31
CA THR A 145 2.34 6.02 19.42
C THR A 145 3.62 5.43 18.82
N ARG A 146 4.23 4.50 19.54
CA ARG A 146 5.43 3.82 19.02
C ARG A 146 5.11 3.04 17.75
N LEU A 147 6.00 3.15 16.78
CA LEU A 147 5.86 2.45 15.49
C LEU A 147 5.66 0.94 15.69
N GLU A 148 6.38 0.35 16.62
CA GLU A 148 6.34 -1.09 16.92
C GLU A 148 5.00 -1.56 17.50
N GLU A 149 4.28 -0.67 18.17
CA GLU A 149 2.98 -0.99 18.80
C GLU A 149 1.83 -1.03 17.81
N LEU A 150 1.95 -0.34 16.66
CA LEU A 150 0.87 -0.24 15.67
C LEU A 150 1.24 -0.73 14.28
N TYR A 151 2.53 -0.96 14.02
CA TYR A 151 2.93 -1.38 12.68
C TYR A 151 2.36 -2.76 12.34
N THR A 152 1.75 -2.85 11.19
CA THR A 152 1.30 -4.10 10.57
C THR A 152 1.75 -4.09 9.12
N ASP A 153 2.32 -5.19 8.66
CA ASP A 153 2.76 -5.33 7.28
C ASP A 153 1.59 -5.17 6.31
N THR A 154 1.92 -4.71 5.13
CA THR A 154 1.00 -4.64 3.99
C THR A 154 1.43 -5.65 2.94
N LEU A 155 0.51 -6.08 2.09
CA LEU A 155 0.85 -6.97 0.98
C LEU A 155 1.78 -6.26 0.00
N MET A 156 2.97 -6.82 -0.22
CA MET A 156 3.99 -6.37 -1.15
C MET A 156 4.02 -7.30 -2.36
N GLU A 157 3.38 -6.90 -3.44
CA GLU A 157 3.34 -7.67 -4.68
C GLU A 157 4.49 -7.29 -5.61
N LEU A 158 5.27 -8.27 -6.02
CA LEU A 158 6.35 -8.10 -6.96
C LEU A 158 5.79 -8.12 -8.39
N LEU A 159 6.16 -7.14 -9.21
CA LEU A 159 5.70 -6.99 -10.57
C LEU A 159 6.85 -7.10 -11.57
N ASN A 160 6.56 -7.62 -12.78
CA ASN A 160 7.44 -7.52 -13.92
C ASN A 160 7.27 -6.18 -14.64
N ASP A 161 8.00 -5.97 -15.73
CA ASP A 161 7.96 -4.75 -16.54
C ASP A 161 6.56 -4.48 -17.12
N CYS A 162 5.82 -5.53 -17.46
CA CYS A 162 4.45 -5.45 -17.96
C CYS A 162 3.38 -5.27 -16.86
N ASN A 163 3.76 -5.03 -15.60
CA ASN A 163 2.88 -4.98 -14.42
C ASN A 163 2.16 -6.31 -14.11
N GLU A 164 2.71 -7.43 -14.54
CA GLU A 164 2.17 -8.73 -14.18
C GLU A 164 2.78 -9.20 -12.86
N SER A 165 1.98 -9.89 -12.04
CA SER A 165 2.40 -10.40 -10.74
C SER A 165 3.42 -11.51 -10.86
N LEU A 166 4.54 -11.37 -10.17
CA LEU A 166 5.57 -12.41 -10.00
C LEU A 166 5.45 -13.14 -8.66
N GLY A 167 4.57 -12.68 -7.78
CA GLY A 167 4.38 -13.20 -6.42
C GLY A 167 4.41 -12.10 -5.37
N PHE A 168 4.52 -12.51 -4.11
CA PHE A 168 4.52 -11.58 -2.96
C PHE A 168 5.84 -11.68 -2.21
N LEU A 169 6.31 -10.54 -1.68
CA LEU A 169 7.42 -10.50 -0.73
C LEU A 169 6.87 -10.75 0.67
N GLU A 170 7.56 -11.59 1.43
CA GLU A 170 7.15 -12.00 2.77
C GLU A 170 7.74 -11.12 3.87
N SER A 171 8.83 -10.40 3.58
CA SER A 171 9.52 -9.54 4.54
C SER A 171 10.17 -8.32 3.90
N LEU A 172 10.51 -7.33 4.74
CA LEU A 172 11.26 -6.14 4.32
C LEU A 172 12.71 -6.46 3.93
N ASP A 173 13.29 -7.54 4.45
CA ASP A 173 14.63 -7.99 4.03
C ASP A 173 14.63 -8.43 2.57
N GLN A 174 13.56 -9.09 2.12
CA GLN A 174 13.40 -9.45 0.71
C GLN A 174 13.24 -8.24 -0.21
N LEU A 175 12.78 -7.10 0.31
CA LEU A 175 12.68 -5.87 -0.46
C LEU A 175 14.06 -5.38 -0.89
N LEU A 176 15.03 -5.34 0.03
CA LEU A 176 16.42 -4.92 -0.25
C LEU A 176 17.29 -6.04 -0.82
N GLY A 177 17.00 -7.29 -0.49
CA GLY A 177 17.77 -8.47 -0.94
C GLY A 177 17.80 -8.65 -2.45
N ASP A 178 18.64 -9.56 -2.94
CA ASP A 178 18.80 -9.84 -4.38
C ASP A 178 17.77 -10.80 -4.95
N ASN A 179 16.82 -11.24 -4.16
CA ASN A 179 15.74 -12.11 -4.60
C ASN A 179 14.80 -11.37 -5.56
N ALA A 180 14.41 -12.03 -6.64
CA ALA A 180 13.41 -11.56 -7.58
C ALA A 180 13.73 -10.19 -8.24
N VAL A 181 14.98 -9.98 -8.58
CA VAL A 181 15.46 -8.83 -9.37
C VAL A 181 15.07 -9.04 -10.82
N PHE A 182 14.30 -8.12 -11.40
CA PHE A 182 13.92 -8.24 -12.82
C PHE A 182 14.93 -7.58 -13.76
N ASN A 183 15.64 -6.55 -13.28
CA ASN A 183 16.70 -5.88 -14.03
C ASN A 183 17.96 -5.72 -13.15
N PRO A 184 18.99 -6.56 -13.33
CA PRO A 184 20.23 -6.48 -12.55
C PRO A 184 21.01 -5.16 -12.73
N GLU A 185 20.85 -4.49 -13.87
CA GLU A 185 21.50 -3.22 -14.16
C GLU A 185 20.79 -2.01 -13.55
N GLY A 186 19.55 -2.18 -13.10
CA GLY A 186 18.79 -1.17 -12.40
C GLY A 186 19.26 -1.06 -10.95
N GLU A 187 19.16 0.14 -10.38
CA GLU A 187 19.58 0.42 -9.00
C GLU A 187 18.43 0.83 -8.07
N THR A 188 17.27 1.14 -8.65
CA THR A 188 16.14 1.66 -7.91
C THR A 188 15.07 0.59 -7.67
N ILE A 189 14.72 0.38 -6.42
CA ILE A 189 13.56 -0.39 -5.99
C ILE A 189 12.35 0.56 -6.02
N PHE A 190 11.45 0.32 -6.95
CA PHE A 190 10.30 1.19 -7.19
C PHE A 190 9.05 0.64 -6.50
N VAL A 191 8.61 1.32 -5.45
CA VAL A 191 7.46 0.92 -4.61
C VAL A 191 6.26 1.78 -4.95
N MET A 192 5.24 1.18 -5.54
CA MET A 192 4.00 1.85 -5.94
C MET A 192 2.84 1.49 -5.03
N GLY A 193 1.86 2.37 -4.95
CA GLY A 193 0.62 2.10 -4.22
C GLY A 193 -0.27 3.33 -4.11
N ASP A 194 -1.55 3.10 -3.89
CA ASP A 194 -2.56 4.15 -3.79
C ASP A 194 -2.36 5.05 -2.56
N ALA A 195 -3.09 6.16 -2.51
CA ALA A 195 -3.06 7.05 -1.36
C ALA A 195 -3.54 6.33 -0.09
N GLY A 196 -2.78 6.46 0.99
CA GLY A 196 -3.12 5.86 2.29
C GLY A 196 -2.77 4.38 2.45
N VAL A 197 -2.16 3.74 1.44
CA VAL A 197 -1.80 2.29 1.49
C VAL A 197 -0.60 2.00 2.40
N GLY A 198 0.11 3.02 2.90
CA GLY A 198 1.19 2.85 3.87
C GLY A 198 2.61 2.99 3.32
N LYS A 199 2.83 3.55 2.13
CA LYS A 199 4.17 3.73 1.52
C LYS A 199 5.18 4.41 2.45
N SER A 200 4.83 5.56 3.01
CA SER A 200 5.70 6.32 3.92
C SER A 200 5.96 5.56 5.23
N ILE A 201 4.97 4.84 5.73
CA ILE A 201 5.11 4.00 6.94
C ILE A 201 6.02 2.81 6.67
N LEU A 202 5.94 2.21 5.48
CA LEU A 202 6.87 1.16 5.05
C LEU A 202 8.33 1.65 5.06
N LEU A 203 8.58 2.83 4.47
CA LEU A 203 9.92 3.43 4.51
C LEU A 203 10.36 3.75 5.94
N GLN A 204 9.46 4.29 6.76
CA GLN A 204 9.74 4.57 8.17
C GLN A 204 10.10 3.28 8.93
N LYS A 205 9.40 2.17 8.68
CA LYS A 205 9.71 0.86 9.28
C LYS A 205 11.07 0.34 8.82
N LEU A 206 11.37 0.45 7.53
CA LEU A 206 12.65 0.05 6.96
C LEU A 206 13.81 0.84 7.61
N GLN A 207 13.67 2.16 7.74
CA GLN A 207 14.61 3.06 8.38
C GLN A 207 14.78 2.72 9.87
N ASN A 208 13.68 2.45 10.58
CA ASN A 208 13.71 2.06 11.99
C ASN A 208 14.41 0.73 12.21
N LEU A 209 14.14 -0.27 11.36
CA LEU A 209 14.83 -1.57 11.43
C LEU A 209 16.33 -1.42 11.19
N TRP A 210 16.75 -0.62 10.19
CA TRP A 210 18.16 -0.36 9.95
C TRP A 210 18.81 0.32 11.16
N SER A 211 18.16 1.31 11.75
CA SER A 211 18.70 2.04 12.92
C SER A 211 18.94 1.13 14.13
N LYS A 212 18.11 0.11 14.30
CA LYS A 212 18.18 -0.89 15.39
C LYS A 212 18.98 -2.13 15.02
N LYS A 213 19.67 -2.15 13.89
CA LYS A 213 20.41 -3.31 13.37
C LYS A 213 19.52 -4.57 13.17
N GLY A 214 18.21 -4.37 13.00
CA GLY A 214 17.23 -5.44 12.79
C GLY A 214 17.00 -5.79 11.33
N LEU A 215 17.67 -5.13 10.38
CA LEU A 215 17.56 -5.35 8.94
C LEU A 215 18.79 -6.13 8.45
N GLN A 216 18.56 -7.19 7.68
CA GLN A 216 19.63 -7.97 7.05
C GLN A 216 20.19 -7.22 5.83
N THR A 217 21.12 -6.31 6.07
CA THR A 217 21.79 -5.52 5.03
C THR A 217 23.22 -5.22 5.41
N ASP A 218 24.09 -5.14 4.41
CA ASP A 218 25.47 -4.71 4.56
C ASP A 218 25.63 -3.18 4.53
N ALA A 219 24.54 -2.43 4.47
CA ALA A 219 24.54 -0.98 4.39
C ALA A 219 25.05 -0.33 5.70
N ILE A 220 26.13 0.44 5.56
CA ILE A 220 26.72 1.22 6.63
C ILE A 220 26.01 2.55 6.81
N PHE A 221 25.58 3.17 5.70
CA PHE A 221 24.88 4.44 5.70
C PHE A 221 23.49 4.32 5.10
N PHE A 222 22.55 5.06 5.68
CA PHE A 222 21.16 5.10 5.23
C PHE A 222 20.68 6.55 5.24
N PHE A 223 20.27 7.07 4.10
CA PHE A 223 19.80 8.43 3.94
C PHE A 223 18.32 8.46 3.58
N LYS A 224 17.58 9.37 4.20
CA LYS A 224 16.14 9.56 3.95
C LYS A 224 15.89 10.91 3.32
N PHE A 225 15.05 10.93 2.28
CA PHE A 225 14.60 12.14 1.63
C PHE A 225 13.12 12.07 1.30
N ARG A 226 12.43 13.19 1.41
CA ARG A 226 11.09 13.36 0.87
C ARG A 226 11.20 14.07 -0.48
N CYS A 227 10.61 13.52 -1.53
CA CYS A 227 10.73 14.07 -2.88
C CYS A 227 10.23 15.52 -2.96
N ARG A 228 9.21 15.89 -2.20
CA ARG A 228 8.72 17.28 -2.12
C ARG A 228 9.78 18.30 -1.67
N MET A 229 10.81 17.87 -0.92
CA MET A 229 11.93 18.73 -0.54
C MET A 229 12.58 19.37 -1.78
N PHE A 230 12.72 18.61 -2.84
CA PHE A 230 13.38 19.07 -4.08
C PHE A 230 12.59 20.16 -4.81
N ARG A 231 11.30 20.39 -4.46
CA ARG A 231 10.47 21.49 -4.99
C ARG A 231 10.55 22.78 -4.19
N ILE A 232 11.03 22.72 -2.95
CA ILE A 232 11.13 23.91 -2.06
C ILE A 232 12.31 24.78 -2.49
N PHE A 233 13.31 24.18 -3.13
CA PHE A 233 14.46 24.90 -3.64
C PHE A 233 14.05 25.88 -4.76
N LYS A 234 14.61 27.09 -4.71
CA LYS A 234 14.40 28.07 -5.77
C LYS A 234 15.16 27.64 -7.04
N ASP A 235 14.67 28.02 -8.21
CA ASP A 235 15.30 27.69 -9.50
C ASP A 235 16.78 28.11 -9.62
N THR A 236 17.21 29.10 -8.81
CA THR A 236 18.58 29.59 -8.76
C THR A 236 19.46 28.88 -7.73
N GLU A 237 18.88 28.02 -6.90
CA GLU A 237 19.59 27.36 -5.82
C GLU A 237 20.33 26.13 -6.33
N GLN A 238 21.62 26.09 -6.04
CA GLN A 238 22.50 24.99 -6.46
C GLN A 238 23.17 24.38 -5.24
N ILE A 239 23.14 23.05 -5.15
CA ILE A 239 23.76 22.28 -4.08
C ILE A 239 24.64 21.17 -4.66
N SER A 240 25.63 20.75 -3.91
CA SER A 240 26.47 19.58 -4.24
C SER A 240 25.86 18.30 -3.64
N LEU A 241 26.35 17.13 -4.07
CA LEU A 241 25.99 15.86 -3.43
C LEU A 241 26.35 15.87 -1.94
N ARG A 242 27.49 16.45 -1.58
CA ARG A 242 27.93 16.60 -0.20
C ARG A 242 26.94 17.43 0.63
N ASP A 243 26.47 18.56 0.06
CA ASP A 243 25.44 19.38 0.74
C ASP A 243 24.17 18.54 0.95
N LEU A 244 23.73 17.77 -0.04
CA LEU A 244 22.55 16.91 0.07
C LEU A 244 22.69 15.88 1.19
N LEU A 245 23.84 15.21 1.29
CA LEU A 245 24.06 14.15 2.28
C LEU A 245 24.23 14.69 3.71
N PHE A 246 24.94 15.81 3.87
CA PHE A 246 25.32 16.29 5.19
C PHE A 246 24.48 17.47 5.67
N LYS A 247 24.30 18.49 4.87
CA LYS A 247 23.54 19.67 5.25
C LYS A 247 22.04 19.38 5.41
N TYR A 248 21.48 18.52 4.55
CA TYR A 248 20.05 18.18 4.55
C TYR A 248 19.72 16.84 5.22
N ASN A 249 20.70 16.23 5.90
CA ASN A 249 20.51 15.08 6.78
C ASN A 249 21.24 15.32 8.10
N CYS A 250 22.51 14.90 8.17
CA CYS A 250 23.28 14.96 9.40
C CYS A 250 24.77 15.16 9.09
N TYR A 251 25.40 16.15 9.68
CA TYR A 251 26.85 16.37 9.54
C TYR A 251 27.65 15.31 10.29
N PRO A 252 28.78 14.80 9.74
CA PRO A 252 29.71 14.00 10.50
C PRO A 252 30.40 14.85 11.58
N ASP A 253 30.55 14.31 12.80
CA ASP A 253 31.29 14.97 13.86
C ASP A 253 32.77 14.67 13.71
N HIS A 254 33.62 15.67 13.82
CA HIS A 254 35.07 15.54 13.79
C HIS A 254 35.61 14.70 12.60
N ASP A 255 35.26 15.11 11.38
CA ASP A 255 35.79 14.55 10.13
C ASP A 255 36.59 15.61 9.36
N PRO A 256 37.78 16.02 9.87
CA PRO A 256 38.56 17.10 9.24
C PRO A 256 39.12 16.72 7.89
N ASP A 257 39.38 15.43 7.66
CA ASP A 257 40.00 14.91 6.44
C ASP A 257 38.97 14.45 5.38
N ASN A 258 37.66 14.66 5.66
CA ASN A 258 36.55 14.25 4.80
C ASN A 258 36.47 12.73 4.51
N GLU A 259 36.97 11.91 5.41
CA GLU A 259 37.04 10.45 5.25
C GLU A 259 35.67 9.81 5.03
N VAL A 260 34.63 10.34 5.67
CA VAL A 260 33.26 9.84 5.52
C VAL A 260 32.74 10.03 4.10
N PHE A 261 32.95 11.21 3.53
CA PHE A 261 32.49 11.48 2.16
C PHE A 261 33.26 10.65 1.15
N ASP A 262 34.59 10.58 1.30
CA ASP A 262 35.45 9.77 0.45
C ASP A 262 35.10 8.28 0.54
N TYR A 263 34.75 7.80 1.72
CA TYR A 263 34.26 6.42 1.91
C TYR A 263 32.95 6.17 1.17
N ILE A 264 31.98 7.09 1.25
CA ILE A 264 30.70 7.00 0.52
C ILE A 264 30.95 6.94 -1.00
N LEU A 265 31.87 7.74 -1.49
CA LEU A 265 32.22 7.75 -2.92
C LEU A 265 32.91 6.46 -3.36
N ARG A 266 33.74 5.88 -2.49
CA ARG A 266 34.53 4.67 -2.79
C ARG A 266 33.71 3.39 -2.68
N PHE A 267 32.73 3.34 -1.76
CA PHE A 267 31.92 2.16 -1.44
C PHE A 267 30.42 2.49 -1.51
N PRO A 268 29.88 2.90 -2.66
CA PRO A 268 28.47 3.26 -2.79
C PRO A 268 27.52 2.09 -2.51
N GLU A 269 27.97 0.84 -2.68
CA GLU A 269 27.20 -0.36 -2.34
C GLU A 269 26.88 -0.50 -0.84
N LYS A 270 27.58 0.23 0.02
CA LYS A 270 27.32 0.33 1.45
C LYS A 270 26.33 1.44 1.83
N VAL A 271 25.70 2.05 0.83
CA VAL A 271 24.78 3.18 1.01
C VAL A 271 23.39 2.84 0.51
N VAL A 272 22.39 3.11 1.33
CA VAL A 272 20.97 3.01 0.96
C VAL A 272 20.32 4.39 1.01
N PHE A 273 19.54 4.70 -0.01
CA PHE A 273 18.72 5.90 -0.09
C PHE A 273 17.23 5.54 -0.06
N THR A 274 16.45 6.30 0.67
CA THR A 274 14.98 6.26 0.57
C THR A 274 14.45 7.61 0.10
N PHE A 275 13.61 7.58 -0.92
CA PHE A 275 12.93 8.76 -1.47
C PHE A 275 11.43 8.55 -1.38
N ASP A 276 10.75 9.35 -0.58
CA ASP A 276 9.31 9.24 -0.38
C ASP A 276 8.54 10.24 -1.24
N GLY A 277 7.57 9.74 -2.03
CA GLY A 277 6.62 10.55 -2.76
C GLY A 277 7.13 11.16 -4.07
N TYR A 278 7.64 10.35 -4.99
CA TYR A 278 8.11 10.80 -6.31
C TYR A 278 7.01 11.50 -7.14
N ASP A 279 5.74 11.11 -6.95
CA ASP A 279 4.58 11.74 -7.55
C ASP A 279 4.34 13.19 -7.08
N GLU A 280 4.97 13.62 -5.98
CA GLU A 280 4.88 14.99 -5.48
C GLU A 280 5.78 15.96 -6.26
N ILE A 281 6.65 15.48 -7.15
CA ILE A 281 7.48 16.30 -8.03
C ILE A 281 6.71 16.55 -9.33
N GLN A 282 6.19 17.78 -9.51
CA GLN A 282 5.29 18.15 -10.61
C GLN A 282 5.96 18.39 -11.96
N GLU A 283 7.27 18.37 -12.04
CA GLU A 283 7.98 18.68 -13.27
C GLU A 283 8.16 17.44 -14.13
N ASP A 284 8.05 17.65 -15.44
CA ASP A 284 8.44 16.68 -16.49
C ASP A 284 9.94 16.41 -16.40
N LEU A 285 10.33 15.53 -15.48
CA LEU A 285 11.71 15.12 -15.35
C LEU A 285 12.06 14.23 -16.55
N ASP A 286 12.50 14.84 -17.63
CA ASP A 286 13.09 14.11 -18.74
C ASP A 286 14.43 13.51 -18.31
N MET A 287 14.38 12.30 -17.76
CA MET A 287 15.56 11.54 -17.32
C MET A 287 16.57 11.28 -18.43
N ILE A 288 16.19 11.53 -19.69
CA ILE A 288 17.06 11.31 -20.85
C ILE A 288 17.99 12.51 -21.09
N ASN A 289 17.47 13.73 -20.84
CA ASN A 289 18.15 14.98 -21.17
C ASN A 289 18.77 15.69 -19.96
N VAL A 290 18.90 15.04 -18.82
CA VAL A 290 19.57 15.63 -17.67
C VAL A 290 21.05 15.83 -17.98
N PRO A 291 21.58 17.07 -17.86
CA PRO A 291 23.01 17.32 -18.01
C PRO A 291 23.81 16.39 -17.10
N GLU A 292 24.92 15.87 -17.61
CA GLU A 292 25.78 15.03 -16.78
C GLU A 292 26.35 15.86 -15.62
N VAL A 293 26.19 15.36 -14.41
CA VAL A 293 26.93 15.83 -13.25
C VAL A 293 28.29 15.18 -13.34
N VAL A 294 29.29 15.98 -13.61
CA VAL A 294 30.67 15.51 -13.92
C VAL A 294 31.40 15.13 -12.62
N SER A 295 31.13 15.83 -11.53
CA SER A 295 31.77 15.57 -10.23
C SER A 295 30.73 15.57 -9.10
N PRO A 296 30.90 14.73 -8.06
CA PRO A 296 30.08 14.75 -6.85
C PRO A 296 30.10 16.09 -6.08
N GLU A 297 31.12 16.91 -6.32
CA GLU A 297 31.27 18.24 -5.71
C GLU A 297 30.64 19.35 -6.54
N ASP A 298 30.25 19.07 -7.79
CA ASP A 298 29.63 20.07 -8.65
C ASP A 298 28.29 20.52 -8.05
N LYS A 299 28.13 21.84 -7.97
CA LYS A 299 26.85 22.44 -7.55
C LYS A 299 25.89 22.43 -8.73
N THR A 300 24.77 21.83 -8.53
CA THR A 300 23.71 21.71 -9.55
C THR A 300 22.33 21.87 -8.90
N HIS A 301 21.30 22.00 -9.73
CA HIS A 301 19.94 22.07 -9.21
C HIS A 301 19.57 20.75 -8.47
N PRO A 302 18.95 20.80 -7.30
CA PRO A 302 18.64 19.61 -6.48
C PRO A 302 17.91 18.49 -7.23
N LEU A 303 17.00 18.82 -8.14
CA LEU A 303 16.31 17.84 -8.98
C LEU A 303 17.27 17.09 -9.92
N GLN A 304 18.31 17.74 -10.41
CA GLN A 304 19.32 17.08 -11.26
C GLN A 304 20.15 16.08 -10.45
N LEU A 305 20.46 16.41 -9.18
CA LEU A 305 21.10 15.46 -8.25
C LEU A 305 20.22 14.23 -8.01
N LEU A 306 18.95 14.44 -7.73
CA LEU A 306 18.00 13.33 -7.53
C LEU A 306 17.96 12.41 -8.76
N ILE A 307 17.81 12.97 -9.95
CA ILE A 307 17.77 12.17 -11.19
C ILE A 307 19.08 11.46 -11.41
N SER A 308 20.21 12.14 -11.18
CA SER A 308 21.55 11.54 -11.35
C SER A 308 21.77 10.38 -10.37
N LEU A 309 21.26 10.47 -9.16
CA LEU A 309 21.24 9.36 -8.18
C LEU A 309 20.35 8.21 -8.67
N LEU A 310 19.11 8.50 -9.06
CA LEU A 310 18.14 7.47 -9.50
C LEU A 310 18.62 6.74 -10.76
N CYS A 311 19.29 7.45 -11.69
CA CYS A 311 19.85 6.88 -12.91
C CYS A 311 21.20 6.17 -12.69
N GLY A 312 21.75 6.15 -11.47
CA GLY A 312 23.06 5.57 -11.19
C GLY A 312 24.23 6.33 -11.82
N LYS A 313 24.06 7.60 -12.19
CA LYS A 313 25.16 8.47 -12.66
C LYS A 313 26.02 8.95 -11.50
N LEU A 314 25.39 9.14 -10.33
CA LEU A 314 26.07 9.39 -9.06
C LEU A 314 25.88 8.19 -8.15
N LEU A 315 26.91 7.84 -7.39
CA LEU A 315 26.93 6.72 -6.44
C LEU A 315 26.39 5.41 -7.07
N LYS A 316 26.95 5.05 -8.21
CA LYS A 316 26.60 3.80 -8.91
C LYS A 316 26.85 2.61 -7.97
N GLY A 317 25.88 1.70 -7.85
CA GLY A 317 25.93 0.55 -6.93
C GLY A 317 25.22 0.79 -5.61
N SER A 318 24.86 2.03 -5.23
CA SER A 318 24.05 2.27 -4.04
C SER A 318 22.59 1.84 -4.27
N GLN A 319 21.96 1.31 -3.25
CA GLN A 319 20.55 0.93 -3.31
C GLN A 319 19.65 2.16 -3.11
N LYS A 320 18.60 2.27 -3.91
CA LYS A 320 17.61 3.34 -3.81
C LYS A 320 16.21 2.74 -3.71
N VAL A 321 15.46 3.16 -2.71
CA VAL A 321 14.03 2.81 -2.55
C VAL A 321 13.22 4.06 -2.81
N LEU A 322 12.43 4.04 -3.87
CA LEU A 322 11.63 5.17 -4.32
C LEU A 322 10.16 4.83 -4.21
N THR A 323 9.37 5.62 -3.47
CA THR A 323 7.93 5.44 -3.42
C THR A 323 7.21 6.38 -4.38
N ALA A 324 6.10 5.90 -4.96
CA ALA A 324 5.23 6.70 -5.80
C ALA A 324 3.78 6.19 -5.74
N ARG A 325 2.85 6.97 -6.28
CA ARG A 325 1.48 6.52 -6.46
C ARG A 325 1.35 5.58 -7.65
N THR A 326 0.28 4.79 -7.61
CA THR A 326 -0.11 3.95 -8.74
C THR A 326 -0.36 4.82 -9.97
N GLY A 327 0.19 4.40 -11.13
CA GLY A 327 0.09 5.16 -12.38
C GLY A 327 1.30 6.06 -12.68
N VAL A 328 2.23 6.21 -11.73
CA VAL A 328 3.54 6.81 -11.96
C VAL A 328 4.42 5.80 -12.70
N GLU A 329 5.05 6.22 -13.80
CA GLU A 329 5.98 5.37 -14.54
C GLU A 329 7.41 5.87 -14.36
N LEU A 330 8.30 4.96 -14.06
CA LEU A 330 9.73 5.17 -14.06
C LEU A 330 10.33 4.35 -15.21
N GLN A 331 11.39 4.84 -15.83
CA GLN A 331 12.01 4.11 -16.95
C GLN A 331 12.55 2.74 -16.47
N SER A 332 12.19 1.67 -17.17
CA SER A 332 12.52 0.29 -16.78
C SER A 332 14.03 0.06 -16.61
N ARG A 333 14.87 0.78 -17.32
CA ARG A 333 16.34 0.69 -17.20
C ARG A 333 16.86 1.11 -15.82
N VAL A 334 16.11 1.96 -15.09
CA VAL A 334 16.48 2.47 -13.77
C VAL A 334 16.01 1.53 -12.68
N ILE A 335 14.93 0.78 -12.94
CA ILE A 335 14.24 -0.05 -11.95
C ILE A 335 14.97 -1.38 -11.80
N ARG A 336 15.38 -1.71 -10.56
CA ARG A 336 15.91 -3.03 -10.16
C ARG A 336 14.79 -3.99 -9.79
N LYS A 337 13.84 -3.50 -8.97
CA LYS A 337 12.62 -4.21 -8.56
C LYS A 337 11.42 -3.28 -8.64
N LYS A 338 10.28 -3.85 -8.98
CA LYS A 338 9.00 -3.13 -9.03
C LYS A 338 8.03 -3.80 -8.07
N VAL A 339 7.59 -3.07 -7.05
CA VAL A 339 6.76 -3.57 -5.96
C VAL A 339 5.49 -2.75 -5.87
N ALA A 340 4.33 -3.40 -5.81
CA ALA A 340 3.06 -2.75 -5.55
C ALA A 340 2.58 -3.06 -4.14
N LEU A 341 2.27 -2.03 -3.37
CA LEU A 341 1.59 -2.18 -2.07
C LEU A 341 0.10 -2.33 -2.30
N ARG A 342 -0.49 -3.42 -1.77
CA ARG A 342 -1.89 -3.76 -1.94
C ARG A 342 -2.75 -3.54 -0.69
N GLY A 343 -2.17 -2.99 0.39
CA GLY A 343 -2.86 -2.75 1.65
C GLY A 343 -2.95 -3.99 2.53
N PHE A 344 -3.97 -4.05 3.38
CA PHE A 344 -4.16 -5.12 4.35
C PHE A 344 -4.88 -6.32 3.75
N SER A 345 -4.33 -7.52 3.94
CA SER A 345 -5.07 -8.77 3.82
C SER A 345 -6.03 -8.93 5.00
N PRO A 346 -6.99 -9.86 4.96
CA PRO A 346 -7.84 -10.17 6.11
C PRO A 346 -7.06 -10.53 7.38
N ALA A 347 -5.92 -11.21 7.23
CA ALA A 347 -5.03 -11.54 8.35
C ALA A 347 -4.35 -10.28 8.92
N HIS A 348 -3.83 -9.41 8.04
CA HIS A 348 -3.24 -8.12 8.46
C HIS A 348 -4.26 -7.23 9.15
N LEU A 349 -5.50 -7.17 8.64
CA LEU A 349 -6.58 -6.41 9.26
C LEU A 349 -6.87 -6.91 10.68
N LYS A 350 -6.95 -8.22 10.88
CA LYS A 350 -7.15 -8.82 12.20
C LYS A 350 -5.99 -8.49 13.15
N THR A 351 -4.75 -8.58 12.68
CA THR A 351 -3.56 -8.20 13.45
C THR A 351 -3.63 -6.72 13.85
N TYR A 352 -3.97 -5.84 12.91
CA TYR A 352 -4.06 -4.40 13.18
C TYR A 352 -5.17 -4.06 14.20
N ILE A 353 -6.33 -4.71 14.14
CA ILE A 353 -7.40 -4.57 15.14
C ILE A 353 -6.89 -4.99 16.51
N ASN A 354 -6.15 -6.12 16.59
CA ASN A 354 -5.59 -6.61 17.85
C ASN A 354 -4.56 -5.66 18.47
N LEU A 355 -3.77 -4.98 17.65
CA LEU A 355 -2.83 -3.96 18.11
C LEU A 355 -3.53 -2.68 18.55
N HIS A 356 -4.62 -2.32 17.85
CA HIS A 356 -5.35 -1.07 18.10
C HIS A 356 -6.21 -1.12 19.37
N PHE A 357 -6.80 -2.28 19.71
CA PHE A 357 -7.62 -2.48 20.90
C PHE A 357 -6.95 -3.46 21.86
N LYS A 358 -6.70 -3.02 23.11
CA LYS A 358 -6.08 -3.87 24.15
C LYS A 358 -7.07 -4.90 24.72
N GLU A 359 -8.33 -4.54 24.82
CA GLU A 359 -9.40 -5.35 25.42
C GLU A 359 -9.98 -6.33 24.40
N GLN A 360 -10.12 -7.59 24.79
CA GLN A 360 -10.63 -8.65 23.92
C GLN A 360 -12.07 -8.41 23.48
N GLU A 361 -12.92 -7.95 24.39
CA GLU A 361 -14.32 -7.64 24.11
C GLU A 361 -14.46 -6.59 23.00
N HIS A 362 -13.64 -5.54 23.04
CA HIS A 362 -13.61 -4.51 21.99
C HIS A 362 -13.19 -5.07 20.64
N ARG A 363 -12.20 -5.98 20.62
CA ARG A 363 -11.75 -6.63 19.38
C ARG A 363 -12.85 -7.45 18.73
N GLU A 364 -13.57 -8.23 19.54
CA GLU A 364 -14.68 -9.07 19.08
C GLU A 364 -15.84 -8.23 18.55
N LEU A 365 -16.23 -7.18 19.26
CA LEU A 365 -17.31 -6.28 18.84
C LEU A 365 -16.98 -5.56 17.53
N VAL A 366 -15.75 -5.03 17.40
CA VAL A 366 -15.30 -4.38 16.16
C VAL A 366 -15.26 -5.38 15.00
N SER A 367 -14.75 -6.60 15.24
CA SER A 367 -14.70 -7.64 14.21
C SER A 367 -16.10 -8.02 13.73
N VAL A 368 -17.04 -8.23 14.63
CA VAL A 368 -18.45 -8.51 14.29
C VAL A 368 -19.06 -7.38 13.47
N GLN A 369 -18.79 -6.11 13.81
CA GLN A 369 -19.31 -4.96 13.07
C GLN A 369 -18.71 -4.86 11.66
N LEU A 370 -17.41 -5.14 11.51
CA LEU A 370 -16.77 -5.16 10.20
C LEU A 370 -17.29 -6.31 9.33
N ASP A 371 -17.48 -7.49 9.91
CA ASP A 371 -18.05 -8.65 9.20
C ASP A 371 -19.51 -8.42 8.78
N ALA A 372 -20.29 -7.72 9.61
CA ALA A 372 -21.64 -7.30 9.27
C ALA A 372 -21.70 -6.20 8.19
N SER A 373 -20.60 -5.49 7.96
CA SER A 373 -20.50 -4.40 7.00
C SER A 373 -19.37 -4.63 5.99
N PRO A 374 -19.54 -5.52 5.01
CA PRO A 374 -18.48 -5.88 4.04
C PRO A 374 -17.90 -4.69 3.28
N HIS A 375 -18.69 -3.63 3.03
CA HIS A 375 -18.20 -2.40 2.45
C HIS A 375 -17.18 -1.70 3.34
N LEU A 376 -17.48 -1.58 4.63
CA LEU A 376 -16.59 -0.98 5.62
C LEU A 376 -15.31 -1.81 5.77
N CYS A 377 -15.44 -3.13 5.78
CA CYS A 377 -14.31 -4.05 5.76
C CYS A 377 -13.45 -3.87 4.51
N GLY A 378 -14.07 -3.67 3.34
CA GLY A 378 -13.37 -3.34 2.11
C GLY A 378 -12.61 -2.02 2.16
N LEU A 379 -13.14 -0.99 2.79
CA LEU A 379 -12.42 0.27 3.05
C LEU A 379 -11.23 0.05 4.00
N CYS A 380 -11.38 -0.80 5.00
CA CYS A 380 -10.31 -1.14 5.94
C CYS A 380 -9.15 -1.94 5.32
N SER A 381 -9.26 -2.40 4.08
CA SER A 381 -8.11 -2.91 3.33
C SER A 381 -7.04 -1.84 3.09
N THR A 382 -7.40 -0.55 3.10
CA THR A 382 -6.47 0.56 3.04
C THR A 382 -6.10 1.00 4.47
N PRO A 383 -4.82 0.91 4.89
CA PRO A 383 -4.38 1.19 6.26
C PRO A 383 -4.86 2.53 6.83
N LEU A 384 -4.82 3.60 6.05
CA LEU A 384 -5.31 4.91 6.47
C LEU A 384 -6.79 4.89 6.82
N PHE A 385 -7.62 4.33 5.94
CA PHE A 385 -9.06 4.27 6.18
C PHE A 385 -9.40 3.33 7.33
N CYS A 386 -8.65 2.22 7.45
CA CYS A 386 -8.73 1.33 8.58
C CYS A 386 -8.47 2.09 9.91
N TRP A 387 -7.38 2.84 9.97
CA TRP A 387 -7.06 3.65 11.15
C TRP A 387 -8.18 4.65 11.49
N ILE A 388 -8.71 5.37 10.49
CA ILE A 388 -9.82 6.33 10.70
C ILE A 388 -11.06 5.61 11.23
N VAL A 389 -11.41 4.47 10.67
CA VAL A 389 -12.55 3.66 11.09
C VAL A 389 -12.38 3.18 12.53
N LEU A 390 -11.22 2.61 12.88
CA LEU A 390 -10.95 2.11 14.23
C LEU A 390 -10.91 3.25 15.26
N LYS A 391 -10.36 4.40 14.90
CA LYS A 391 -10.39 5.60 15.76
C LYS A 391 -11.82 6.09 15.98
N SER A 392 -12.64 6.06 14.93
CA SER A 392 -14.06 6.42 15.03
C SER A 392 -14.83 5.45 15.94
N PHE A 393 -14.55 4.14 15.86
CA PHE A 393 -15.11 3.16 16.79
C PHE A 393 -14.71 3.43 18.25
N ARG A 394 -13.44 3.73 18.49
CA ARG A 394 -12.96 4.08 19.84
C ARG A 394 -13.66 5.33 20.37
N HIS A 395 -13.80 6.36 19.55
CA HIS A 395 -14.51 7.58 19.92
C HIS A 395 -15.99 7.31 20.27
N LEU A 396 -16.67 6.53 19.43
CA LEU A 396 -18.07 6.15 19.67
C LEU A 396 -18.23 5.36 20.97
N HIS A 397 -17.33 4.44 21.27
CA HIS A 397 -17.35 3.70 22.52
C HIS A 397 -17.13 4.63 23.72
N THR A 398 -16.13 5.50 23.68
CA THR A 398 -15.87 6.47 24.77
C THR A 398 -17.04 7.39 25.05
N MET A 399 -17.80 7.79 24.02
CA MET A 399 -18.90 8.74 24.16
C MET A 399 -20.25 8.08 24.48
N HIS A 400 -20.44 6.80 24.13
CA HIS A 400 -21.76 6.17 24.15
C HIS A 400 -21.80 4.78 24.75
N ASP A 401 -20.67 4.26 25.22
CA ASP A 401 -20.53 2.89 25.71
C ASP A 401 -21.08 1.85 24.71
N SER A 402 -20.92 2.13 23.41
CA SER A 402 -21.50 1.33 22.33
C SER A 402 -20.66 1.44 21.05
N PHE A 403 -20.26 0.29 20.50
CA PHE A 403 -19.64 0.18 19.17
C PHE A 403 -20.65 0.12 18.02
N TYR A 404 -21.91 0.42 18.25
CA TYR A 404 -22.95 0.22 17.26
C TYR A 404 -22.90 1.25 16.14
N LEU A 405 -22.58 0.80 14.93
CA LEU A 405 -22.75 1.55 13.69
C LEU A 405 -24.18 1.30 13.14
N PRO A 406 -24.84 2.31 12.55
CA PRO A 406 -26.13 2.09 11.92
C PRO A 406 -26.02 1.08 10.76
N GLU A 407 -27.07 0.28 10.54
CA GLU A 407 -27.16 -0.73 9.47
C GLU A 407 -27.06 -0.15 8.04
N THR A 408 -27.03 1.17 7.90
CA THR A 408 -26.88 1.84 6.61
C THR A 408 -25.43 1.82 6.14
N CYS A 409 -25.25 1.60 4.85
CA CYS A 409 -23.96 1.59 4.20
C CYS A 409 -23.20 2.91 4.48
N ILE A 410 -22.06 2.82 5.20
CA ILE A 410 -21.24 3.99 5.53
C ILE A 410 -20.38 4.34 4.32
N THR A 411 -20.44 5.59 3.90
CA THR A 411 -19.62 6.12 2.81
C THR A 411 -18.27 6.61 3.33
N LEU A 412 -17.33 6.86 2.41
CA LEU A 412 -16.05 7.49 2.77
C LEU A 412 -16.27 8.91 3.35
N THR A 413 -17.28 9.62 2.84
CA THR A 413 -17.67 10.94 3.35
C THR A 413 -18.15 10.87 4.81
N ASP A 414 -18.92 9.84 5.19
CA ASP A 414 -19.36 9.63 6.57
C ASP A 414 -18.16 9.48 7.52
N ILE A 415 -17.15 8.72 7.09
CA ILE A 415 -15.93 8.48 7.87
C ILE A 415 -15.15 9.78 8.10
N PHE A 416 -15.01 10.62 7.07
CA PHE A 416 -14.31 11.91 7.21
C PHE A 416 -15.10 12.96 7.99
N LEU A 417 -16.44 12.90 7.94
CA LEU A 417 -17.30 13.70 8.84
C LEU A 417 -17.09 13.29 10.29
N LEU A 418 -17.05 11.99 10.58
CA LEU A 418 -16.75 11.49 11.93
C LEU A 418 -15.37 11.91 12.41
N LEU A 419 -14.35 11.80 11.56
CA LEU A 419 -13.00 12.26 11.89
C LEU A 419 -12.99 13.75 12.22
N SER A 420 -13.70 14.56 11.44
CA SER A 420 -13.82 16.00 11.70
C SER A 420 -14.56 16.28 13.01
N GLU A 421 -15.58 15.50 13.34
CA GLU A 421 -16.26 15.57 14.64
C GLU A 421 -15.31 15.25 15.79
N VAL A 422 -14.47 14.22 15.66
CA VAL A 422 -13.43 13.87 16.64
C VAL A 422 -12.51 15.05 16.89
N PHE A 423 -12.02 15.71 15.84
CA PHE A 423 -11.11 16.85 15.97
C PHE A 423 -11.79 18.08 16.62
N LEU A 424 -13.02 18.36 16.24
CA LEU A 424 -13.78 19.49 16.79
C LEU A 424 -14.28 19.24 18.24
N SER A 425 -14.47 18.00 18.67
CA SER A 425 -14.98 17.67 20.00
C SER A 425 -13.91 17.71 21.09
N HIS A 426 -12.63 17.78 20.76
CA HIS A 426 -11.56 17.94 21.76
C HIS A 426 -11.63 19.24 22.55
N SER A 427 -12.37 20.23 22.08
CA SER A 427 -12.60 21.51 22.79
C SER A 427 -13.91 21.56 23.60
N ALA A 428 -14.77 20.54 23.56
CA ALA A 428 -16.07 20.55 24.22
C ALA A 428 -16.34 19.22 24.95
N SER A 429 -16.39 19.25 26.26
CA SER A 429 -16.89 18.15 27.07
C SER A 429 -18.38 17.88 26.73
N SER A 430 -18.68 16.67 26.27
CA SER A 430 -20.03 16.11 26.07
C SER A 430 -20.85 16.63 24.88
N ALA A 431 -20.62 16.05 23.70
CA ALA A 431 -21.60 16.11 22.61
C ALA A 431 -21.81 14.69 22.01
N PRO A 432 -23.05 14.27 21.73
CA PRO A 432 -23.32 12.98 21.12
C PRO A 432 -23.03 12.95 19.62
N SER A 433 -22.53 11.78 19.15
CA SER A 433 -22.05 11.50 17.81
C SER A 433 -23.10 11.56 16.69
N LEU A 434 -22.65 11.88 15.46
CA LEU A 434 -23.38 11.82 14.19
C LEU A 434 -24.13 10.50 13.93
N LEU A 435 -23.68 9.40 14.49
CA LEU A 435 -24.23 8.07 14.24
C LEU A 435 -25.46 7.72 15.08
N LYS A 436 -25.80 8.49 16.09
CA LYS A 436 -27.13 8.39 16.72
C LYS A 436 -28.13 9.23 15.93
N LYS A 437 -29.35 8.74 15.79
CA LYS A 437 -30.51 9.39 15.13
C LYS A 437 -30.82 10.83 15.59
N SER A 438 -30.02 11.40 16.48
CA SER A 438 -30.09 12.77 16.94
C SER A 438 -29.24 13.67 16.04
N THR A 439 -29.73 13.92 14.84
CA THR A 439 -29.21 14.91 13.87
C THR A 439 -28.97 16.30 14.49
N ARG A 440 -29.59 16.60 15.61
CA ARG A 440 -29.49 17.91 16.27
C ARG A 440 -28.16 18.15 16.95
N CYS A 441 -27.56 17.12 17.55
CA CYS A 441 -26.29 17.27 18.29
C CYS A 441 -25.05 17.29 17.40
N ALA A 442 -25.02 16.50 16.33
CA ALA A 442 -23.95 16.55 15.35
C ALA A 442 -23.88 17.92 14.65
N SER A 443 -25.04 18.48 14.29
CA SER A 443 -25.11 19.83 13.74
C SER A 443 -24.64 20.91 14.73
N GLU A 444 -24.80 20.69 16.04
CA GLU A 444 -24.32 21.60 17.09
C GLU A 444 -22.80 21.64 17.16
N THR A 445 -22.11 20.49 17.15
CA THR A 445 -20.63 20.41 17.11
C THR A 445 -20.07 21.12 15.88
N PHE A 446 -20.64 20.84 14.71
CA PHE A 446 -20.24 21.51 13.48
C PHE A 446 -20.56 23.00 13.47
N ARG A 447 -21.70 23.43 14.07
CA ARG A 447 -22.05 24.84 14.18
C ARG A 447 -21.06 25.60 15.08
N ARG A 448 -20.65 25.03 16.20
CA ARG A 448 -19.65 25.61 17.10
C ARG A 448 -18.27 25.67 16.46
N GLY A 449 -17.87 24.59 15.78
CA GLY A 449 -16.59 24.48 15.05
C GLY A 449 -16.62 25.08 13.64
N LEU A 450 -17.69 25.77 13.23
CA LEU A 450 -17.84 26.26 11.85
C LEU A 450 -16.75 27.27 11.47
N ARG A 451 -16.37 28.17 12.37
CA ARG A 451 -15.33 29.17 12.10
C ARG A 451 -13.99 28.51 11.75
N PRO A 452 -13.39 27.71 12.64
CA PRO A 452 -12.12 27.05 12.30
C PRO A 452 -12.26 26.08 11.11
N LEU A 453 -13.35 25.34 11.03
CA LEU A 453 -13.58 24.41 9.93
C LEU A 453 -13.66 25.12 8.57
N ALA A 454 -14.35 26.27 8.51
CA ALA A 454 -14.43 27.09 7.30
C ALA A 454 -13.06 27.68 6.93
N ALA A 455 -12.25 28.06 7.91
CA ALA A 455 -10.90 28.57 7.68
C ALA A 455 -9.97 27.47 7.15
N PHE A 456 -9.98 26.27 7.75
CA PHE A 456 -9.26 25.10 7.21
C PHE A 456 -9.75 24.71 5.81
N ALA A 457 -11.05 24.77 5.58
CA ALA A 457 -11.64 24.47 4.28
C ALA A 457 -11.18 25.46 3.20
N LYS A 458 -11.15 26.77 3.53
CA LYS A 458 -10.62 27.83 2.65
C LYS A 458 -9.14 27.60 2.32
N LEU A 459 -8.32 27.32 3.33
CA LEU A 459 -6.89 27.01 3.17
C LEU A 459 -6.70 25.77 2.28
N ALA A 460 -7.48 24.70 2.53
CA ALA A 460 -7.44 23.48 1.73
C ALA A 460 -7.79 23.72 0.27
N LEU A 461 -8.84 24.51 0.01
CA LEU A 461 -9.26 24.84 -1.36
C LEU A 461 -8.20 25.64 -2.10
N GLN A 462 -7.61 26.65 -1.46
CA GLN A 462 -6.51 27.44 -2.04
C GLN A 462 -5.29 26.57 -2.37
N GLY A 463 -4.93 25.66 -1.47
CA GLY A 463 -3.85 24.70 -1.71
C GLY A 463 -4.14 23.78 -2.91
N MET A 464 -5.37 23.26 -3.01
CA MET A 464 -5.80 22.43 -4.14
C MET A 464 -5.74 23.17 -5.48
N GLU A 465 -6.15 24.43 -5.50
CA GLU A 465 -6.14 25.26 -6.70
C GLU A 465 -4.72 25.58 -7.19
N ARG A 466 -3.78 25.68 -6.29
CA ARG A 466 -2.36 25.92 -6.59
C ARG A 466 -1.55 24.63 -6.79
N GLY A 467 -2.15 23.47 -6.47
CA GLY A 467 -1.43 22.20 -6.45
C GLY A 467 -0.38 22.14 -5.33
N SER A 468 -0.57 22.89 -4.24
CA SER A 468 0.31 22.91 -3.08
C SER A 468 -0.29 22.16 -1.89
N PHE A 469 0.54 21.36 -1.24
CA PHE A 469 0.16 20.61 -0.03
C PHE A 469 0.78 21.21 1.23
N ILE A 470 1.69 22.16 1.07
CA ILE A 470 2.38 22.89 2.13
C ILE A 470 1.77 24.28 2.22
N CYS A 471 1.52 24.73 3.44
CA CYS A 471 0.97 26.02 3.76
C CYS A 471 1.99 26.83 4.56
N SER A 472 2.18 28.11 4.22
CA SER A 472 2.98 29.02 5.01
C SER A 472 2.19 29.55 6.21
N GLN A 473 2.90 30.07 7.22
CA GLN A 473 2.29 30.75 8.35
C GLN A 473 1.46 31.96 7.91
N GLU A 474 1.87 32.65 6.85
CA GLU A 474 1.15 33.78 6.27
C GLU A 474 -0.21 33.35 5.73
N GLU A 475 -0.24 32.28 4.94
CA GLU A 475 -1.48 31.72 4.36
C GLU A 475 -2.46 31.25 5.44
N ILE A 476 -1.95 30.66 6.52
CA ILE A 476 -2.74 30.25 7.69
C ILE A 476 -3.41 31.48 8.32
N THR A 477 -2.64 32.55 8.51
CA THR A 477 -3.14 33.79 9.10
C THR A 477 -4.14 34.49 8.17
N GLU A 478 -3.91 34.52 6.86
CA GLU A 478 -4.83 35.08 5.85
C GLU A 478 -6.16 34.31 5.78
N CYS A 479 -6.14 33.02 6.09
CA CYS A 479 -7.36 32.24 6.19
C CYS A 479 -8.10 32.44 7.51
N GLY A 480 -7.52 33.14 8.48
CA GLY A 480 -8.13 33.46 9.77
C GLY A 480 -8.03 32.33 10.79
N LEU A 481 -7.04 31.45 10.66
CA LEU A 481 -6.72 30.42 11.65
C LEU A 481 -5.85 31.01 12.77
N THR A 482 -6.15 30.62 14.01
CA THR A 482 -5.42 31.00 15.22
C THR A 482 -4.52 29.85 15.68
N GLU A 483 -3.57 30.12 16.58
CA GLU A 483 -2.72 29.09 17.17
C GLU A 483 -3.54 28.01 17.91
N GLU A 484 -4.65 28.41 18.55
CA GLU A 484 -5.58 27.47 19.17
C GLU A 484 -6.22 26.53 18.15
N ASP A 485 -6.57 27.05 16.96
CA ASP A 485 -7.15 26.24 15.89
C ASP A 485 -6.15 25.19 15.39
N LEU A 486 -4.86 25.50 15.35
CA LEU A 486 -3.82 24.53 14.93
C LEU A 486 -3.72 23.33 15.87
N THR A 487 -4.14 23.49 17.14
CA THR A 487 -4.16 22.37 18.11
C THR A 487 -5.27 21.35 17.85
N LEU A 488 -6.25 21.66 16.99
CA LEU A 488 -7.34 20.76 16.63
C LEU A 488 -6.88 19.50 15.87
N GLY A 489 -5.69 19.53 15.28
CA GLY A 489 -5.08 18.36 14.65
C GLY A 489 -5.39 18.19 13.17
N PHE A 490 -5.90 19.19 12.46
CA PHE A 490 -6.06 19.16 10.99
C PHE A 490 -4.74 19.40 10.25
N LEU A 491 -3.84 20.18 10.83
CA LEU A 491 -2.51 20.49 10.31
C LEU A 491 -1.42 19.99 11.25
N ARG A 492 -0.25 19.77 10.70
CA ARG A 492 0.97 19.49 11.47
C ARG A 492 2.11 20.40 10.98
N PRO A 493 3.03 20.80 11.86
CA PRO A 493 4.22 21.53 11.45
C PRO A 493 5.14 20.62 10.61
N VAL A 494 5.81 21.23 9.62
CA VAL A 494 6.83 20.56 8.81
C VAL A 494 8.19 20.99 9.35
N SER A 495 8.72 20.27 10.35
CA SER A 495 9.95 20.63 11.03
C SER A 495 11.25 20.14 10.37
N GLU A 496 11.14 19.28 9.35
CA GLU A 496 12.30 18.52 8.84
C GLU A 496 13.30 19.33 8.00
N TYR A 497 12.99 20.58 7.62
CA TYR A 497 13.83 21.35 6.69
C TYR A 497 14.17 22.75 7.16
N ASP A 498 13.91 23.07 8.44
CA ASP A 498 14.16 24.39 9.00
C ASP A 498 15.62 24.51 9.51
N THR A 499 16.57 24.39 8.59
CA THR A 499 17.99 24.62 8.91
C THR A 499 18.39 26.10 8.91
N SER A 500 17.46 27.01 8.59
CA SER A 500 17.78 28.43 8.34
C SER A 500 16.92 29.44 9.08
N GLY A 501 16.10 29.04 10.05
CA GLY A 501 15.22 29.99 10.75
C GLY A 501 14.16 30.65 9.86
N GLY A 502 13.73 29.93 8.82
CA GLY A 502 12.64 30.35 7.94
C GLY A 502 11.28 30.31 8.65
N PRO A 503 10.23 30.92 8.08
CA PRO A 503 8.89 30.90 8.67
C PRO A 503 8.36 29.45 8.74
N ALA A 504 7.71 29.12 9.86
CA ALA A 504 7.12 27.79 10.07
C ALA A 504 6.17 27.44 8.92
N THR A 505 6.31 26.24 8.41
CA THR A 505 5.45 25.67 7.37
C THR A 505 4.60 24.54 7.93
N PHE A 506 3.42 24.35 7.38
CA PHE A 506 2.44 23.36 7.84
C PHE A 506 1.91 22.54 6.67
N GLU A 507 1.47 21.35 6.96
CA GLU A 507 0.78 20.50 5.98
C GLU A 507 -0.46 19.85 6.60
N PHE A 508 -1.45 19.56 5.76
CA PHE A 508 -2.57 18.73 6.20
C PHE A 508 -2.07 17.33 6.53
N LEU A 509 -2.67 16.71 7.55
CA LEU A 509 -2.30 15.37 8.00
C LEU A 509 -2.22 14.35 6.85
N HIS A 510 -3.10 14.48 5.89
CA HIS A 510 -3.10 13.68 4.67
C HIS A 510 -3.80 14.42 3.54
N ILE A 511 -3.39 14.16 2.30
CA ILE A 511 -3.98 14.79 1.11
C ILE A 511 -5.49 14.52 0.95
N THR A 512 -5.97 13.36 1.39
CA THR A 512 -7.41 13.06 1.35
C THR A 512 -8.20 13.92 2.34
N LEU A 513 -7.61 14.29 3.49
CA LEU A 513 -8.22 15.22 4.43
C LEU A 513 -8.29 16.64 3.82
N GLN A 514 -7.23 17.08 3.15
CA GLN A 514 -7.23 18.34 2.39
C GLN A 514 -8.31 18.32 1.31
N SER A 515 -8.43 17.21 0.56
CA SER A 515 -9.47 17.02 -0.46
C SER A 515 -10.88 17.11 0.12
N PHE A 516 -11.10 16.50 1.31
CA PHE A 516 -12.37 16.57 2.02
C PHE A 516 -12.72 18.00 2.43
N LEU A 517 -11.76 18.72 3.02
CA LEU A 517 -11.95 20.10 3.46
C LEU A 517 -12.15 21.04 2.27
N ALA A 518 -11.45 20.84 1.16
CA ALA A 518 -11.67 21.61 -0.07
C ALA A 518 -13.08 21.38 -0.64
N ALA A 519 -13.58 20.13 -0.61
CA ALA A 519 -14.96 19.84 -0.98
C ALA A 519 -15.96 20.53 -0.03
N PHE A 520 -15.64 20.55 1.26
CA PHE A 520 -16.45 21.23 2.26
C PHE A 520 -16.52 22.75 2.00
N ALA A 521 -15.38 23.38 1.60
CA ALA A 521 -15.36 24.79 1.18
C ALA A 521 -16.31 25.07 0.01
N LEU A 522 -16.29 24.21 -1.02
CA LEU A 522 -17.20 24.33 -2.18
C LEU A 522 -18.67 24.19 -1.79
N VAL A 523 -18.97 23.40 -0.75
CA VAL A 523 -20.35 23.28 -0.24
C VAL A 523 -20.74 24.53 0.54
N LEU A 524 -19.85 25.08 1.38
CA LEU A 524 -20.11 26.27 2.18
C LEU A 524 -20.23 27.57 1.35
N ASP A 525 -19.61 27.59 0.16
CA ASP A 525 -19.64 28.78 -0.69
C ASP A 525 -21.08 29.15 -1.08
N GLN A 526 -21.53 30.35 -0.69
CA GLN A 526 -22.84 30.89 -1.01
C GLN A 526 -22.78 31.97 -2.09
N GLN A 527 -21.58 32.31 -2.56
CA GLN A 527 -21.43 33.25 -3.67
C GLN A 527 -21.76 32.53 -4.99
N ASP A 528 -22.45 33.18 -5.83
CA ASP A 528 -23.25 32.82 -7.02
C ASP A 528 -22.66 31.85 -8.08
N ALA A 529 -21.62 31.13 -7.77
CA ALA A 529 -21.00 30.20 -8.69
C ALA A 529 -21.51 28.77 -8.48
N ALA A 530 -22.78 28.50 -8.84
CA ALA A 530 -23.26 27.11 -8.97
C ALA A 530 -22.31 26.23 -9.81
N ASN A 531 -21.59 26.85 -10.75
CA ASN A 531 -20.57 26.21 -11.56
C ASN A 531 -19.26 25.92 -10.81
N SER A 532 -18.99 26.57 -9.66
CA SER A 532 -17.77 26.31 -8.87
C SER A 532 -17.69 24.88 -8.40
N ILE A 533 -18.81 24.23 -8.09
CA ILE A 533 -18.86 22.84 -7.68
C ILE A 533 -18.41 21.85 -8.79
N LEU A 534 -18.52 22.23 -10.07
CA LEU A 534 -18.08 21.41 -11.19
C LEU A 534 -16.64 21.71 -11.63
N LYS A 535 -15.97 22.67 -10.99
CA LYS A 535 -14.62 23.09 -11.38
C LYS A 535 -13.66 21.91 -11.50
N PHE A 536 -13.53 21.12 -10.44
CA PHE A 536 -12.60 20.00 -10.42
C PHE A 536 -13.08 18.81 -11.29
N PHE A 537 -14.38 18.61 -11.44
CA PHE A 537 -14.90 17.64 -12.42
C PHE A 537 -14.52 18.03 -13.86
N THR A 538 -14.64 19.32 -14.18
CA THR A 538 -14.30 19.84 -15.52
C THR A 538 -12.80 19.82 -15.75
N GLU A 539 -12.01 20.10 -14.74
CA GLU A 539 -10.54 20.06 -14.80
C GLU A 539 -10.05 18.64 -15.05
N CYS A 540 -10.53 17.66 -14.29
CA CYS A 540 -10.27 16.25 -14.53
C CYS A 540 -10.69 15.79 -15.95
N SER A 541 -11.72 16.42 -16.54
CA SER A 541 -12.20 16.07 -17.88
C SER A 541 -11.41 16.73 -19.00
N ARG A 542 -10.99 18.00 -18.83
CA ARG A 542 -10.29 18.78 -19.86
C ARG A 542 -8.85 18.28 -20.11
N LYS A 543 -8.15 17.86 -19.08
CA LYS A 543 -6.77 17.40 -19.18
C LYS A 543 -6.64 15.96 -19.71
N ARG A 544 -7.77 15.30 -19.94
CA ARG A 544 -7.88 13.99 -20.58
C ARG A 544 -8.41 14.10 -22.00
N GLN A 545 -7.69 14.75 -22.88
CA GLN A 545 -7.79 14.32 -24.27
C GLN A 545 -7.22 12.91 -24.36
N PRO A 546 -7.94 11.97 -24.95
CA PRO A 546 -7.53 10.58 -24.97
C PRO A 546 -6.27 10.43 -25.81
N SER A 547 -5.14 10.29 -25.20
CA SER A 547 -4.13 9.40 -25.73
C SER A 547 -4.64 7.98 -25.49
N CYS A 548 -5.86 7.70 -25.94
CA CYS A 548 -6.43 6.37 -26.01
C CYS A 548 -5.72 5.62 -27.13
N LEU A 549 -4.46 5.29 -26.91
CA LEU A 549 -3.89 4.18 -27.63
C LEU A 549 -4.39 2.92 -26.93
N PRO A 550 -4.99 1.96 -27.69
CA PRO A 550 -5.35 0.67 -27.16
C PRO A 550 -4.12 0.03 -26.50
N PHE A 551 -4.33 -0.71 -25.42
CA PHE A 551 -3.28 -1.40 -24.67
C PHE A 551 -2.39 -2.31 -25.53
N ASP A 552 -2.85 -2.71 -26.71
CA ASP A 552 -2.08 -3.45 -27.71
C ASP A 552 -0.90 -2.66 -28.32
N PHE A 553 -0.80 -1.35 -28.08
CA PHE A 553 0.29 -0.51 -28.58
C PHE A 553 1.51 -0.45 -27.65
N CYS A 554 1.41 -0.94 -26.41
CA CYS A 554 2.57 -1.00 -25.51
C CYS A 554 3.64 -2.02 -25.94
N ILE A 555 3.31 -2.94 -26.85
CA ILE A 555 4.24 -3.98 -27.31
C ILE A 555 5.11 -3.52 -28.51
N ASN A 556 4.72 -2.45 -29.23
CA ASN A 556 5.40 -2.04 -30.48
C ASN A 556 5.68 -0.53 -30.63
N ALA A 557 5.62 0.25 -29.57
CA ALA A 557 5.87 1.69 -29.66
C ALA A 557 7.37 2.02 -29.59
N SER A 558 8.07 1.85 -30.69
CA SER A 558 9.37 2.46 -30.98
C SER A 558 9.23 3.88 -31.54
N LYS A 559 8.40 4.74 -30.94
CA LYS A 559 8.44 6.20 -31.15
C LYS A 559 8.01 6.91 -29.87
N PRO A 560 8.81 7.86 -29.35
CA PRO A 560 8.38 8.69 -28.22
C PRO A 560 7.28 9.63 -28.73
N SER A 561 6.02 9.28 -28.50
CA SER A 561 4.95 10.27 -28.49
C SER A 561 5.14 11.09 -27.22
N GLU A 562 4.98 12.40 -27.33
CA GLU A 562 4.95 13.33 -26.20
C GLU A 562 3.92 12.89 -25.17
N LYS A 563 4.29 11.93 -24.31
CA LYS A 563 3.52 11.54 -23.14
C LYS A 563 3.78 12.60 -22.09
N LYS A 564 2.78 13.42 -21.82
CA LYS A 564 2.81 14.28 -20.65
C LYS A 564 2.86 13.40 -19.40
N PRO A 565 3.79 13.65 -18.49
CA PRO A 565 3.89 12.89 -17.27
C PRO A 565 2.69 13.19 -16.36
N PHE A 566 2.28 12.18 -15.68
CA PHE A 566 1.49 12.11 -14.48
C PHE A 566 0.40 13.17 -14.28
N ASP A 567 -0.77 12.89 -14.81
CA ASP A 567 -2.01 13.47 -14.31
C ASP A 567 -2.38 12.83 -12.95
N THR A 568 -1.64 13.15 -11.89
CA THR A 568 -1.99 12.79 -10.52
C THR A 568 -3.15 13.63 -10.00
N TYR A 569 -4.29 13.59 -10.72
CA TYR A 569 -5.53 14.27 -10.29
C TYR A 569 -6.29 13.46 -9.24
N GLU A 570 -5.66 12.49 -8.61
CA GLU A 570 -6.31 11.69 -7.58
C GLU A 570 -6.88 12.56 -6.46
N HIS A 571 -6.15 13.59 -6.04
CA HIS A 571 -6.62 14.56 -5.04
C HIS A 571 -7.87 15.32 -5.50
N LEU A 572 -7.95 15.71 -6.77
CA LEU A 572 -9.15 16.34 -7.34
C LEU A 572 -10.30 15.33 -7.45
N GLN A 573 -10.01 14.08 -7.77
CA GLN A 573 -10.99 12.99 -7.80
C GLN A 573 -11.57 12.72 -6.41
N PHE A 574 -10.73 12.71 -5.36
CA PHE A 574 -11.21 12.65 -3.97
C PHE A 574 -12.05 13.87 -3.59
N THR A 575 -11.68 15.08 -4.02
CA THR A 575 -12.48 16.28 -3.78
C THR A 575 -13.88 16.14 -4.43
N ASN A 576 -13.97 15.66 -5.66
CA ASN A 576 -15.23 15.38 -6.35
C ASN A 576 -16.07 14.30 -5.64
N LEU A 577 -15.41 13.27 -5.12
CA LEU A 577 -16.04 12.19 -4.35
C LEU A 577 -16.67 12.73 -3.07
N PHE A 578 -15.91 13.44 -2.25
CA PHE A 578 -16.39 14.05 -1.01
C PHE A 578 -17.48 15.10 -1.26
N LEU A 579 -17.35 15.90 -2.33
CA LEU A 579 -18.40 16.84 -2.75
C LEU A 579 -19.72 16.10 -3.04
N SER A 580 -19.64 14.96 -3.72
CA SER A 580 -20.80 14.12 -4.01
C SER A 580 -21.48 13.61 -2.73
N GLY A 581 -20.68 13.17 -1.78
CA GLY A 581 -21.17 12.70 -0.48
C GLY A 581 -21.76 13.80 0.38
N LEU A 582 -21.07 14.95 0.51
CA LEU A 582 -21.54 16.09 1.29
C LEU A 582 -22.86 16.65 0.74
N LEU A 583 -23.08 16.61 -0.56
CA LEU A 583 -24.32 17.00 -1.21
C LEU A 583 -25.40 15.93 -1.19
N SER A 584 -25.15 14.74 -0.62
CA SER A 584 -26.14 13.66 -0.50
C SER A 584 -27.35 14.09 0.33
N LYS A 585 -28.46 13.35 0.15
CA LYS A 585 -29.63 13.55 1.01
C LYS A 585 -29.39 13.06 2.44
N ALA A 586 -28.49 12.11 2.64
CA ALA A 586 -28.15 11.60 3.97
C ALA A 586 -27.58 12.70 4.88
N HIS A 587 -26.78 13.61 4.31
CA HIS A 587 -26.17 14.73 5.04
C HIS A 587 -26.99 16.03 4.99
N ALA A 588 -28.23 15.98 4.43
CA ALA A 588 -29.07 17.15 4.26
C ALA A 588 -29.28 17.92 5.57
N SER A 589 -29.63 17.21 6.63
CA SER A 589 -29.91 17.82 7.93
C SER A 589 -28.70 18.48 8.55
N LEU A 590 -27.49 17.95 8.35
CA LEU A 590 -26.24 18.57 8.81
C LEU A 590 -25.91 19.82 7.99
N ILE A 591 -25.92 19.70 6.68
CA ILE A 591 -25.47 20.77 5.77
C ILE A 591 -26.49 21.91 5.69
N GLU A 592 -27.80 21.65 5.80
CA GLU A 592 -28.87 22.68 5.81
C GLU A 592 -28.80 23.60 7.02
N HIS A 593 -28.12 23.20 8.11
CA HIS A 593 -27.82 24.13 9.21
C HIS A 593 -26.67 25.07 8.93
N LEU A 594 -25.80 24.73 7.98
CA LEU A 594 -24.58 25.47 7.64
C LEU A 594 -24.76 26.34 6.37
N VAL A 595 -25.64 25.94 5.44
CA VAL A 595 -25.81 26.54 4.12
C VAL A 595 -27.30 26.71 3.83
N SER A 596 -27.67 27.80 3.16
CA SER A 596 -29.04 28.04 2.76
C SER A 596 -29.62 26.90 1.91
N PRO A 597 -30.85 26.41 2.21
CA PRO A 597 -31.46 25.32 1.49
C PRO A 597 -31.64 25.57 -0.01
N VAL A 598 -31.77 26.85 -0.40
CA VAL A 598 -31.94 27.25 -1.81
C VAL A 598 -30.67 26.95 -2.62
N PHE A 599 -29.49 27.35 -2.07
CA PHE A 599 -28.20 27.07 -2.73
C PHE A 599 -27.92 25.57 -2.75
N LEU A 600 -28.24 24.87 -1.68
CA LEU A 600 -28.04 23.45 -1.58
C LEU A 600 -28.86 22.67 -2.62
N LYS A 601 -30.13 23.07 -2.81
CA LYS A 601 -31.02 22.49 -3.84
C LYS A 601 -30.45 22.72 -5.25
N LYS A 602 -29.94 23.91 -5.53
CA LYS A 602 -29.29 24.27 -6.80
C LYS A 602 -28.05 23.38 -7.05
N LYS A 603 -27.14 23.31 -6.07
CA LYS A 603 -25.90 22.51 -6.16
C LYS A 603 -26.21 21.01 -6.37
N ARG A 604 -27.16 20.46 -5.63
CA ARG A 604 -27.61 19.07 -5.80
C ARG A 604 -28.17 18.79 -7.19
N ALA A 605 -29.00 19.69 -7.71
CA ALA A 605 -29.60 19.54 -9.06
C ALA A 605 -28.50 19.56 -10.13
N LEU A 606 -27.52 20.46 -10.02
CA LEU A 606 -26.40 20.55 -10.95
C LEU A 606 -25.53 19.32 -10.92
N LEU A 607 -25.15 18.83 -9.74
CA LEU A 607 -24.36 17.62 -9.58
C LEU A 607 -25.09 16.39 -10.15
N LYS A 608 -26.40 16.24 -9.85
CA LYS A 608 -27.22 15.16 -10.40
C LYS A 608 -27.24 15.18 -11.94
N SER A 609 -27.42 16.34 -12.54
CA SER A 609 -27.43 16.52 -14.01
C SER A 609 -26.05 16.16 -14.58
N TYR A 610 -24.97 16.63 -13.97
CA TYR A 610 -23.62 16.36 -14.42
C TYR A 610 -23.29 14.86 -14.37
N LEU A 611 -23.46 14.21 -13.24
CA LEU A 611 -23.11 12.78 -13.07
C LEU A 611 -23.90 11.89 -14.04
N SER A 612 -25.21 12.12 -14.17
CA SER A 612 -26.04 11.31 -15.07
C SER A 612 -25.68 11.48 -16.55
N THR A 613 -25.27 12.68 -16.94
CA THR A 613 -24.89 12.97 -18.33
C THR A 613 -23.48 12.47 -18.65
N SER A 614 -22.54 12.65 -17.72
CA SER A 614 -21.14 12.28 -17.93
C SER A 614 -20.95 10.78 -18.08
N VAL A 615 -21.63 9.96 -17.28
CA VAL A 615 -21.54 8.49 -17.42
C VAL A 615 -22.13 8.05 -18.76
N LYS A 616 -23.24 8.60 -19.15
CA LYS A 616 -23.86 8.30 -20.48
C LYS A 616 -22.91 8.68 -21.62
N SER A 617 -22.35 9.88 -21.58
CA SER A 617 -21.39 10.35 -22.58
C SER A 617 -20.12 9.48 -22.64
N HIS A 618 -19.59 9.10 -21.50
CA HIS A 618 -18.42 8.23 -21.43
C HIS A 618 -18.65 6.88 -22.10
N LEU A 619 -19.78 6.25 -21.80
CA LEU A 619 -20.11 4.93 -22.34
C LEU A 619 -20.54 4.96 -23.81
N HIS A 620 -21.07 6.08 -24.31
CA HIS A 620 -21.46 6.22 -25.70
C HIS A 620 -20.24 6.25 -26.64
N GLY A 621 -19.09 6.69 -26.16
CA GLY A 621 -17.84 6.72 -26.92
C GLY A 621 -17.11 5.37 -26.98
N LEU A 622 -17.56 4.34 -26.26
CA LEU A 622 -16.94 3.03 -26.28
C LEU A 622 -17.37 2.22 -27.50
N PRO A 623 -16.46 1.49 -28.17
CA PRO A 623 -16.82 0.63 -29.29
C PRO A 623 -17.77 -0.48 -28.83
N SER A 624 -18.73 -0.83 -29.71
CA SER A 624 -19.67 -1.92 -29.44
C SER A 624 -18.96 -3.26 -29.47
N TYR A 625 -19.28 -4.14 -28.51
CA TYR A 625 -18.77 -5.51 -28.45
C TYR A 625 -19.50 -6.36 -29.52
N ASN A 626 -18.76 -6.87 -30.49
CA ASN A 626 -19.30 -7.68 -31.58
C ASN A 626 -19.01 -9.18 -31.45
N GLY A 627 -18.58 -9.65 -30.29
CA GLY A 627 -18.32 -11.10 -30.06
C GLY A 627 -17.00 -11.65 -30.61
N GLU A 628 -16.25 -10.85 -31.39
CA GLU A 628 -14.92 -11.27 -31.87
C GLU A 628 -13.83 -11.01 -30.82
N GLU A 629 -13.03 -12.02 -30.53
CA GLU A 629 -12.01 -12.03 -29.46
C GLU A 629 -10.88 -10.99 -29.61
N GLY A 630 -10.89 -10.14 -30.57
CA GLY A 630 -9.82 -9.21 -30.88
C GLY A 630 -10.08 -7.74 -30.54
N LYS A 631 -11.30 -7.30 -30.31
CA LYS A 631 -11.61 -5.88 -30.07
C LYS A 631 -11.97 -5.64 -28.60
N LYS A 632 -10.96 -5.30 -27.85
CA LYS A 632 -11.04 -5.06 -26.41
C LYS A 632 -11.68 -3.69 -26.15
N VAL A 633 -12.85 -3.67 -25.52
CA VAL A 633 -13.47 -2.46 -25.00
C VAL A 633 -12.85 -2.18 -23.64
N HIS A 634 -12.07 -1.11 -23.54
CA HIS A 634 -11.50 -0.68 -22.28
C HIS A 634 -12.37 0.42 -21.68
N VAL A 635 -12.73 0.25 -20.40
CA VAL A 635 -13.31 1.32 -19.61
C VAL A 635 -12.18 2.15 -19.05
N LEU A 636 -12.23 3.46 -19.24
CA LEU A 636 -11.23 4.37 -18.68
C LEU A 636 -11.35 4.43 -17.16
N PRO A 637 -10.25 4.66 -16.42
CA PRO A 637 -10.26 4.78 -14.96
C PRO A 637 -11.29 5.78 -14.42
N ASN A 638 -11.63 6.82 -15.19
CA ASN A 638 -12.69 7.78 -14.88
C ASN A 638 -14.07 7.19 -14.64
N PHE A 639 -14.38 6.11 -15.32
CA PHE A 639 -15.66 5.44 -15.14
C PHE A 639 -15.83 4.97 -13.70
N LEU A 640 -14.82 4.37 -13.14
CA LEU A 640 -14.83 3.90 -11.77
C LEU A 640 -15.01 5.05 -10.78
N TRP A 641 -14.26 6.15 -10.97
CA TRP A 641 -14.43 7.35 -10.14
C TRP A 641 -15.81 7.98 -10.24
N MET A 642 -16.42 7.98 -11.41
CA MET A 642 -17.82 8.42 -11.55
C MET A 642 -18.80 7.54 -10.78
N LEU A 643 -18.58 6.21 -10.78
CA LEU A 643 -19.40 5.28 -9.99
C LEU A 643 -19.21 5.48 -8.49
N ARG A 644 -17.97 5.73 -8.04
CA ARG A 644 -17.67 6.09 -6.64
C ARG A 644 -18.44 7.36 -6.23
N CYS A 645 -18.41 8.42 -7.06
CA CYS A 645 -19.16 9.64 -6.80
C CYS A 645 -20.69 9.38 -6.75
N ILE A 646 -21.23 8.54 -7.63
CA ILE A 646 -22.64 8.16 -7.62
C ILE A 646 -23.00 7.41 -6.34
N PHE A 647 -22.15 6.49 -5.92
CA PHE A 647 -22.33 5.75 -4.66
C PHE A 647 -22.35 6.70 -3.45
N GLU A 648 -21.39 7.63 -3.36
CA GLU A 648 -21.33 8.64 -2.29
C GLU A 648 -22.60 9.50 -2.21
N THR A 649 -23.29 9.77 -3.33
CA THR A 649 -24.57 10.49 -3.29
C THR A 649 -25.69 9.72 -2.60
N GLY A 650 -25.57 8.40 -2.44
CA GLY A 650 -26.62 7.51 -1.94
C GLY A 650 -27.92 7.51 -2.77
N SER A 651 -27.91 8.12 -3.96
CA SER A 651 -29.10 8.35 -4.77
C SER A 651 -29.44 7.16 -5.67
N LYS A 652 -30.46 6.40 -5.31
CA LYS A 652 -30.99 5.30 -6.15
C LYS A 652 -31.45 5.80 -7.52
N ASP A 653 -32.02 7.02 -7.61
CA ASP A 653 -32.46 7.60 -8.87
C ASP A 653 -31.29 7.80 -9.85
N ILE A 654 -30.15 8.32 -9.36
CA ILE A 654 -28.95 8.50 -10.18
C ILE A 654 -28.40 7.15 -10.60
N ALA A 655 -28.32 6.17 -9.68
CA ALA A 655 -27.86 4.83 -9.97
C ALA A 655 -28.72 4.15 -11.05
N GLN A 656 -30.07 4.26 -10.97
CA GLN A 656 -30.98 3.72 -11.98
C GLN A 656 -30.83 4.40 -13.33
N MET A 657 -30.70 5.73 -13.35
CA MET A 657 -30.48 6.48 -14.60
C MET A 657 -29.14 6.08 -15.25
N THR A 658 -28.10 5.96 -14.46
CA THR A 658 -26.79 5.48 -14.90
C THR A 658 -26.86 4.06 -15.46
N ALA A 659 -27.48 3.14 -14.73
CA ALA A 659 -27.65 1.75 -15.15
C ALA A 659 -28.38 1.62 -16.50
N LYS A 660 -29.43 2.45 -16.74
CA LYS A 660 -30.13 2.53 -18.02
C LYS A 660 -29.25 3.07 -19.14
N GLY A 661 -28.30 3.96 -18.81
CA GLY A 661 -27.34 4.53 -19.76
C GLY A 661 -26.23 3.57 -20.18
N ILE A 662 -25.97 2.49 -19.40
CA ILE A 662 -24.97 1.48 -19.77
C ILE A 662 -25.51 0.61 -20.90
N THR A 663 -25.11 0.88 -22.14
CA THR A 663 -25.51 0.12 -23.32
C THR A 663 -24.52 -0.97 -23.71
N ALA A 664 -23.28 -0.90 -23.21
CA ALA A 664 -22.23 -1.88 -23.48
C ALA A 664 -22.61 -3.30 -23.04
N GLY A 665 -22.28 -4.31 -23.85
CA GLY A 665 -22.47 -5.72 -23.50
C GLY A 665 -21.38 -6.29 -22.57
N LEU A 666 -20.20 -5.64 -22.53
CA LEU A 666 -19.07 -5.99 -21.68
C LEU A 666 -18.48 -4.71 -21.08
N ILE A 667 -18.22 -4.72 -19.77
CA ILE A 667 -17.42 -3.71 -19.07
C ILE A 667 -16.08 -4.35 -18.74
N LYS A 668 -14.99 -3.74 -19.19
CA LYS A 668 -13.64 -4.20 -18.97
C LYS A 668 -12.88 -3.24 -18.07
N LEU A 669 -12.61 -3.67 -16.85
CA LEU A 669 -11.87 -2.98 -15.80
C LEU A 669 -10.54 -3.66 -15.45
N GLY A 670 -10.02 -4.52 -16.33
CA GLY A 670 -8.73 -5.16 -16.12
C GLY A 670 -7.61 -4.13 -15.96
N TYR A 671 -6.70 -4.35 -15.00
CA TYR A 671 -5.58 -3.45 -14.68
C TYR A 671 -6.00 -2.02 -14.24
N CYS A 672 -7.21 -1.83 -13.75
CA CYS A 672 -7.70 -0.53 -13.28
C CYS A 672 -7.50 -0.30 -11.79
N ASN A 673 -6.78 -1.19 -11.11
CA ASN A 673 -6.58 -1.18 -9.66
C ASN A 673 -7.91 -1.10 -8.87
N VAL A 674 -8.87 -1.93 -9.30
CA VAL A 674 -10.15 -2.09 -8.60
C VAL A 674 -9.91 -2.82 -7.29
N PHE A 675 -10.38 -2.26 -6.19
CA PHE A 675 -10.32 -2.90 -4.88
C PHE A 675 -11.74 -3.18 -4.33
N SER A 676 -11.81 -3.86 -3.18
CA SER A 676 -13.08 -4.30 -2.61
C SER A 676 -14.13 -3.19 -2.45
N GLY A 677 -13.70 -1.98 -2.04
CA GLY A 677 -14.60 -0.83 -1.90
C GLY A 677 -15.24 -0.37 -3.21
N ASP A 678 -14.56 -0.54 -4.35
CA ASP A 678 -15.12 -0.20 -5.66
C ASP A 678 -16.21 -1.14 -6.11
N CYS A 679 -16.13 -2.40 -5.68
CA CYS A 679 -17.15 -3.39 -5.97
C CYS A 679 -18.51 -2.97 -5.41
N THR A 680 -18.53 -2.26 -4.27
CA THR A 680 -19.77 -1.68 -3.74
C THR A 680 -20.34 -0.59 -4.65
N ALA A 681 -19.50 0.32 -5.15
CA ALA A 681 -19.92 1.37 -6.07
C ALA A 681 -20.40 0.78 -7.41
N LEU A 682 -19.72 -0.23 -7.94
CA LEU A 682 -20.14 -1.00 -9.11
C LEU A 682 -21.50 -1.65 -8.88
N ASN A 683 -21.65 -2.40 -7.78
CA ASN A 683 -22.91 -3.06 -7.47
C ASN A 683 -24.05 -2.08 -7.28
N PHE A 684 -23.81 -0.93 -6.62
CA PHE A 684 -24.82 0.09 -6.39
C PHE A 684 -25.50 0.56 -7.70
N VAL A 685 -24.78 0.53 -8.81
CA VAL A 685 -25.31 0.86 -10.14
C VAL A 685 -25.77 -0.39 -10.89
N LEU A 686 -24.93 -1.44 -10.97
CA LEU A 686 -25.17 -2.60 -11.84
C LEU A 686 -26.40 -3.42 -11.42
N GLN A 687 -26.74 -3.49 -10.12
CA GLN A 687 -27.95 -4.15 -9.65
C GLN A 687 -29.26 -3.60 -10.29
N HIS A 688 -29.24 -2.34 -10.72
CA HIS A 688 -30.39 -1.70 -11.36
C HIS A 688 -30.48 -1.93 -12.87
N ARG A 689 -29.47 -2.58 -13.47
CA ARG A 689 -29.47 -2.86 -14.90
C ARG A 689 -30.51 -3.93 -15.25
N GLN A 690 -31.16 -3.77 -16.42
CA GLN A 690 -32.16 -4.73 -16.90
C GLN A 690 -31.60 -5.75 -17.89
N LYS A 691 -30.56 -5.39 -18.64
CA LYS A 691 -29.95 -6.23 -19.70
C LYS A 691 -28.78 -7.05 -19.14
N LEU A 692 -28.53 -8.20 -19.76
CA LEU A 692 -27.36 -9.03 -19.49
C LEU A 692 -26.06 -8.25 -19.75
N LEU A 693 -25.00 -8.56 -19.01
CA LEU A 693 -23.72 -7.86 -19.05
C LEU A 693 -22.56 -8.84 -18.84
N GLY A 694 -21.46 -8.61 -19.53
CA GLY A 694 -20.16 -9.17 -19.16
C GLY A 694 -19.40 -8.21 -18.26
N LEU A 695 -18.66 -8.75 -17.29
CA LEU A 695 -17.76 -8.01 -16.41
C LEU A 695 -16.38 -8.67 -16.43
N ASP A 696 -15.37 -7.92 -16.85
CA ASP A 696 -13.97 -8.34 -16.87
C ASP A 696 -13.20 -7.42 -15.91
N MET A 697 -12.71 -8.01 -14.81
CA MET A 697 -11.93 -7.35 -13.76
C MET A 697 -10.62 -8.08 -13.48
N ASP A 698 -10.01 -8.65 -14.53
CA ASP A 698 -8.72 -9.33 -14.42
C ASP A 698 -7.63 -8.38 -13.90
N ASN A 699 -6.64 -8.90 -13.15
CA ASN A 699 -5.50 -8.15 -12.63
C ASN A 699 -5.89 -6.92 -11.78
N ASN A 700 -6.63 -7.17 -10.73
CA ASN A 700 -7.02 -6.15 -9.75
C ASN A 700 -6.78 -6.66 -8.31
N ASN A 701 -7.26 -5.93 -7.32
CA ASN A 701 -7.13 -6.29 -5.90
C ASN A 701 -8.51 -6.38 -5.23
N ILE A 702 -9.39 -7.20 -5.80
CA ILE A 702 -10.80 -7.27 -5.40
C ILE A 702 -10.97 -8.02 -4.08
N SER A 703 -10.24 -9.09 -3.85
CA SER A 703 -10.36 -10.02 -2.72
C SER A 703 -11.75 -10.64 -2.54
N ASP A 704 -11.90 -11.52 -1.57
CA ASP A 704 -13.20 -12.15 -1.27
C ASP A 704 -14.27 -11.14 -0.86
N TYR A 705 -13.88 -10.05 -0.21
CA TYR A 705 -14.83 -8.98 0.18
C TYR A 705 -15.47 -8.31 -1.04
N GLY A 706 -14.71 -8.05 -2.09
CA GLY A 706 -15.25 -7.44 -3.31
C GLY A 706 -16.22 -8.35 -4.04
N VAL A 707 -15.94 -9.65 -4.10
CA VAL A 707 -16.86 -10.64 -4.68
C VAL A 707 -18.18 -10.69 -3.90
N LYS A 708 -18.13 -10.66 -2.56
CA LYS A 708 -19.33 -10.56 -1.70
C LYS A 708 -20.14 -9.29 -2.00
N GLN A 709 -19.47 -8.15 -2.26
CA GLN A 709 -20.15 -6.90 -2.61
C GLN A 709 -20.86 -6.96 -3.98
N LEU A 710 -20.29 -7.68 -4.93
CA LEU A 710 -20.86 -7.83 -6.27
C LEU A 710 -21.99 -8.86 -6.35
N ARG A 711 -22.20 -9.65 -5.30
CA ARG A 711 -23.20 -10.74 -5.25
C ARG A 711 -24.54 -10.41 -5.91
N PRO A 712 -25.21 -9.27 -5.60
CA PRO A 712 -26.51 -8.96 -6.20
C PRO A 712 -26.46 -8.71 -7.72
N SER A 713 -25.30 -8.39 -8.28
CA SER A 713 -25.12 -8.12 -9.72
C SER A 713 -24.90 -9.38 -10.53
N PHE A 714 -24.45 -10.49 -9.94
CA PHE A 714 -24.15 -11.73 -10.69
C PHE A 714 -25.36 -12.34 -11.37
N CYS A 715 -26.58 -12.04 -10.93
CA CYS A 715 -27.81 -12.52 -11.55
C CYS A 715 -27.97 -12.17 -13.04
N LYS A 716 -27.20 -11.22 -13.56
CA LYS A 716 -27.28 -10.74 -14.95
C LYS A 716 -25.94 -10.81 -15.68
N MET A 717 -24.93 -11.47 -15.11
CA MET A 717 -23.60 -11.53 -15.70
C MET A 717 -23.43 -12.78 -16.56
N THR A 718 -23.17 -12.56 -17.86
CA THR A 718 -22.83 -13.63 -18.81
C THR A 718 -21.34 -13.92 -18.85
N VAL A 719 -20.51 -12.92 -18.64
CA VAL A 719 -19.06 -13.04 -18.54
C VAL A 719 -18.64 -12.58 -17.15
N VAL A 720 -17.95 -13.44 -16.39
CA VAL A 720 -17.36 -13.15 -15.08
C VAL A 720 -15.89 -13.48 -15.19
N ARG A 721 -15.04 -12.46 -15.31
CA ARG A 721 -13.59 -12.61 -15.33
C ARG A 721 -12.99 -11.93 -14.12
N LEU A 722 -12.36 -12.71 -13.28
CA LEU A 722 -11.76 -12.34 -11.99
C LEU A 722 -10.35 -12.93 -11.83
N CYS A 723 -9.62 -13.06 -12.95
CA CYS A 723 -8.26 -13.59 -12.93
C CYS A 723 -7.33 -12.67 -12.15
N VAL A 724 -6.38 -13.22 -11.41
CA VAL A 724 -5.36 -12.46 -10.66
C VAL A 724 -6.00 -11.45 -9.68
N ASN A 725 -6.76 -11.94 -8.70
CA ASN A 725 -7.50 -11.10 -7.75
C ASN A 725 -7.41 -11.58 -6.30
N GLN A 726 -6.51 -12.51 -5.97
CA GLN A 726 -6.29 -13.04 -4.62
C GLN A 726 -7.56 -13.67 -4.00
N LEU A 727 -8.39 -14.31 -4.84
CA LEU A 727 -9.63 -14.94 -4.41
C LEU A 727 -9.36 -16.29 -3.77
N SER A 728 -10.07 -16.58 -2.67
CA SER A 728 -10.09 -17.89 -2.00
C SER A 728 -11.35 -18.67 -2.35
N ASP A 729 -11.48 -19.87 -1.77
CA ASP A 729 -12.68 -20.71 -1.90
C ASP A 729 -13.95 -20.00 -1.43
N SER A 730 -13.86 -19.04 -0.51
CA SER A 730 -14.98 -18.22 -0.06
C SER A 730 -15.62 -17.38 -1.17
N SER A 731 -14.81 -16.88 -2.11
CA SER A 731 -15.32 -16.21 -3.32
C SER A 731 -16.08 -17.18 -4.22
N ILE A 732 -15.56 -18.41 -4.35
CA ILE A 732 -16.17 -19.40 -5.23
C ILE A 732 -17.51 -19.89 -4.68
N GLU A 733 -17.65 -19.95 -3.35
CA GLU A 733 -18.93 -20.24 -2.70
C GLU A 733 -20.00 -19.21 -3.11
N VAL A 734 -19.69 -17.92 -3.01
CA VAL A 734 -20.61 -16.83 -3.44
C VAL A 734 -20.95 -16.93 -4.93
N LEU A 735 -19.95 -17.21 -5.77
CA LEU A 735 -20.15 -17.36 -7.22
C LEU A 735 -21.04 -18.59 -7.51
N ALA A 736 -20.78 -19.73 -6.86
CA ALA A 736 -21.56 -20.94 -7.08
C ALA A 736 -23.03 -20.74 -6.70
N GLU A 737 -23.32 -20.16 -5.52
CA GLU A 737 -24.67 -19.87 -5.09
C GLU A 737 -25.44 -18.97 -6.09
N GLU A 738 -24.82 -17.90 -6.59
CA GLU A 738 -25.52 -16.96 -7.47
C GLU A 738 -25.57 -17.43 -8.92
N LEU A 739 -24.48 -18.00 -9.47
CA LEU A 739 -24.44 -18.43 -10.86
C LEU A 739 -25.30 -19.67 -11.10
N CYS A 740 -25.31 -20.65 -10.18
CA CYS A 740 -26.20 -21.83 -10.26
C CYS A 740 -27.67 -21.46 -10.12
N LYS A 741 -27.98 -20.45 -9.31
CA LYS A 741 -29.35 -19.94 -9.17
C LYS A 741 -29.88 -19.28 -10.45
N HIS A 742 -29.06 -18.50 -11.16
CA HIS A 742 -29.50 -17.69 -12.30
C HIS A 742 -29.20 -18.31 -13.68
N LYS A 743 -28.18 -19.18 -13.78
CA LYS A 743 -27.83 -19.98 -14.97
C LYS A 743 -27.64 -19.20 -16.29
N VAL A 744 -27.10 -17.98 -16.18
CA VAL A 744 -26.90 -17.07 -17.33
C VAL A 744 -25.44 -16.96 -17.75
N VAL A 745 -24.49 -17.44 -16.94
CA VAL A 745 -23.05 -17.33 -17.18
C VAL A 745 -22.61 -18.19 -18.39
N GLU A 746 -21.76 -17.59 -19.22
CA GLU A 746 -21.17 -18.21 -20.42
C GLU A 746 -19.64 -18.34 -20.32
N VAL A 747 -18.99 -17.41 -19.62
CA VAL A 747 -17.55 -17.37 -19.43
C VAL A 747 -17.23 -17.15 -17.96
N LEU A 748 -16.37 -18.02 -17.39
CA LEU A 748 -15.86 -17.92 -16.03
C LEU A 748 -14.33 -17.93 -16.03
N GLY A 749 -13.72 -16.80 -15.64
CA GLY A 749 -12.27 -16.64 -15.54
C GLY A 749 -11.82 -16.49 -14.09
N LEU A 750 -11.02 -17.44 -13.60
CA LEU A 750 -10.52 -17.54 -12.22
C LEU A 750 -9.02 -17.85 -12.16
N TYR A 751 -8.30 -17.63 -13.26
CA TYR A 751 -6.87 -17.89 -13.38
C TYR A 751 -6.06 -17.12 -12.35
N ASN A 752 -5.01 -17.74 -11.79
CA ASN A 752 -4.07 -17.15 -10.84
C ASN A 752 -4.76 -16.52 -9.61
N ASN A 753 -5.41 -17.37 -8.83
CA ASN A 753 -6.01 -17.06 -7.54
C ASN A 753 -5.53 -18.08 -6.48
N HIS A 754 -6.20 -18.17 -5.33
CA HIS A 754 -5.84 -19.07 -4.24
C HIS A 754 -6.87 -20.18 -4.03
N ILE A 755 -7.47 -20.66 -5.13
CA ILE A 755 -8.51 -21.68 -5.12
C ILE A 755 -7.89 -23.04 -4.84
N THR A 756 -8.48 -23.79 -3.90
CA THR A 756 -8.09 -25.16 -3.54
C THR A 756 -9.05 -26.19 -4.11
N ASP A 757 -8.92 -27.44 -3.70
CA ASP A 757 -9.84 -28.53 -4.08
C ASP A 757 -11.28 -28.27 -3.63
N VAL A 758 -11.47 -27.51 -2.54
CA VAL A 758 -12.80 -27.12 -2.07
C VAL A 758 -13.48 -26.18 -3.08
N GLY A 759 -12.77 -25.15 -3.52
CA GLY A 759 -13.28 -24.26 -4.57
C GLY A 759 -13.40 -24.96 -5.92
N ALA A 760 -12.50 -25.88 -6.27
CA ALA A 760 -12.61 -26.68 -7.49
C ALA A 760 -13.89 -27.53 -7.52
N LYS A 761 -14.32 -28.08 -6.39
CA LYS A 761 -15.60 -28.80 -6.24
C LYS A 761 -16.80 -27.87 -6.52
N LEU A 762 -16.73 -26.63 -6.03
CA LEU A 762 -17.78 -25.61 -6.28
C LEU A 762 -17.80 -25.15 -7.75
N VAL A 763 -16.64 -25.01 -8.39
CA VAL A 763 -16.56 -24.73 -9.84
C VAL A 763 -17.12 -25.91 -10.65
N ALA A 764 -16.88 -27.14 -10.22
CA ALA A 764 -17.48 -28.32 -10.82
C ALA A 764 -19.02 -28.25 -10.75
N GLN A 765 -19.59 -27.85 -9.62
CA GLN A 765 -21.04 -27.61 -9.50
C GLN A 765 -21.53 -26.55 -10.50
N ILE A 766 -20.80 -25.44 -10.67
CA ILE A 766 -21.16 -24.39 -11.66
C ILE A 766 -21.16 -24.99 -13.08
N ILE A 767 -20.19 -25.82 -13.42
CA ILE A 767 -20.11 -26.48 -14.73
C ILE A 767 -21.31 -27.39 -14.95
N GLU A 768 -21.73 -28.17 -13.94
CA GLU A 768 -22.87 -29.09 -14.04
C GLU A 768 -24.20 -28.36 -14.12
N GLU A 769 -24.40 -27.28 -13.36
CA GLU A 769 -25.69 -26.60 -13.21
C GLU A 769 -25.94 -25.49 -14.21
N CYS A 770 -24.90 -24.91 -14.86
CA CYS A 770 -25.01 -23.77 -15.76
C CYS A 770 -24.94 -24.21 -17.25
N PRO A 771 -26.06 -24.45 -17.92
CA PRO A 771 -26.08 -25.01 -19.28
C PRO A 771 -25.58 -24.08 -20.38
N LYS A 772 -25.33 -22.82 -20.07
CA LYS A 772 -24.78 -21.83 -20.99
C LYS A 772 -23.28 -21.64 -20.84
N LEU A 773 -22.66 -22.24 -19.82
CA LEU A 773 -21.24 -22.08 -19.55
C LEU A 773 -20.41 -22.79 -20.64
N ARG A 774 -19.60 -22.02 -21.33
CA ARG A 774 -18.77 -22.46 -22.44
C ARG A 774 -17.28 -22.40 -22.18
N VAL A 775 -16.83 -21.45 -21.38
CA VAL A 775 -15.41 -21.20 -21.14
C VAL A 775 -15.14 -21.15 -19.63
N VAL A 776 -14.17 -21.96 -19.17
CA VAL A 776 -13.68 -21.96 -17.79
C VAL A 776 -12.15 -21.85 -17.81
N LYS A 777 -11.60 -20.81 -17.15
CA LYS A 777 -10.16 -20.60 -16.97
C LYS A 777 -9.85 -20.59 -15.48
N ILE A 778 -9.26 -21.68 -14.96
CA ILE A 778 -8.97 -21.90 -13.54
C ILE A 778 -7.50 -22.30 -13.30
N GLY A 779 -6.63 -21.99 -14.25
CA GLY A 779 -5.20 -22.27 -14.15
C GLY A 779 -4.51 -21.49 -13.06
N LYS A 780 -3.30 -21.93 -12.67
CA LYS A 780 -2.43 -21.29 -11.65
C LYS A 780 -3.15 -21.05 -10.32
N ASN A 781 -3.78 -22.11 -9.82
CA ASN A 781 -4.41 -22.19 -8.51
C ASN A 781 -3.75 -23.28 -7.66
N LYS A 782 -4.34 -23.63 -6.53
CA LYS A 782 -3.82 -24.67 -5.61
C LYS A 782 -4.65 -25.96 -5.70
N ILE A 783 -4.99 -26.37 -6.94
CA ILE A 783 -5.85 -27.51 -7.21
C ILE A 783 -4.98 -28.77 -7.36
N SER A 784 -5.25 -29.78 -6.54
CA SER A 784 -4.60 -31.09 -6.60
C SER A 784 -5.34 -32.09 -7.51
N SER A 785 -4.89 -33.35 -7.49
CA SER A 785 -5.58 -34.46 -8.19
C SER A 785 -7.05 -34.62 -7.75
N VAL A 786 -7.33 -34.34 -6.48
CA VAL A 786 -8.71 -34.41 -5.93
C VAL A 786 -9.63 -33.38 -6.59
N GLY A 787 -9.23 -32.13 -6.65
CA GLY A 787 -9.97 -31.06 -7.34
C GLY A 787 -10.05 -31.35 -8.86
N GLY A 788 -8.98 -31.86 -9.46
CA GLY A 788 -8.94 -32.29 -10.86
C GLY A 788 -10.00 -33.34 -11.18
N LYS A 789 -10.19 -34.32 -10.31
CA LYS A 789 -11.24 -35.35 -10.47
C LYS A 789 -12.66 -34.76 -10.42
N TYR A 790 -12.93 -33.81 -9.51
CA TYR A 790 -14.23 -33.14 -9.48
C TYR A 790 -14.51 -32.40 -10.78
N LEU A 791 -13.54 -31.63 -11.27
CA LEU A 791 -13.68 -30.88 -12.52
C LEU A 791 -13.84 -31.78 -13.72
N ALA A 792 -13.06 -32.88 -13.85
CA ALA A 792 -13.18 -33.84 -14.89
C ALA A 792 -14.59 -34.50 -14.94
N SER A 793 -15.11 -34.91 -13.76
CA SER A 793 -16.46 -35.48 -13.66
C SER A 793 -17.55 -34.49 -14.08
N ALA A 794 -17.42 -33.20 -13.72
CA ALA A 794 -18.37 -32.15 -14.11
C ALA A 794 -18.30 -31.86 -15.62
N ILE A 795 -17.08 -31.80 -16.18
CA ILE A 795 -16.87 -31.64 -17.62
C ILE A 795 -17.50 -32.80 -18.39
N GLN A 796 -17.31 -34.04 -17.95
CA GLN A 796 -17.92 -35.25 -18.59
C GLN A 796 -19.44 -35.11 -18.73
N LYS A 797 -20.12 -34.50 -17.76
CA LYS A 797 -21.57 -34.33 -17.76
C LYS A 797 -22.03 -33.10 -18.58
N SER A 798 -21.15 -32.15 -18.81
CA SER A 798 -21.48 -30.93 -19.52
C SER A 798 -21.55 -31.13 -21.03
N THR A 799 -22.59 -30.59 -21.67
CA THR A 799 -22.74 -30.59 -23.13
C THR A 799 -22.47 -29.21 -23.74
N SER A 800 -22.19 -28.20 -22.96
CA SER A 800 -22.00 -26.82 -23.38
C SER A 800 -20.55 -26.32 -23.32
N ILE A 801 -19.72 -26.98 -22.50
CA ILE A 801 -18.34 -26.56 -22.28
C ILE A 801 -17.51 -26.71 -23.55
N PHE A 802 -16.81 -25.68 -23.93
CA PHE A 802 -16.10 -25.56 -25.20
C PHE A 802 -14.59 -25.35 -24.97
N ASP A 803 -14.19 -24.60 -23.95
CA ASP A 803 -12.79 -24.26 -23.71
C ASP A 803 -12.49 -24.28 -22.20
N VAL A 804 -11.51 -25.11 -21.80
CA VAL A 804 -11.08 -25.27 -20.41
C VAL A 804 -9.59 -25.02 -20.28
N GLY A 805 -9.20 -24.09 -19.41
CA GLY A 805 -7.80 -23.81 -19.09
C GLY A 805 -7.49 -24.08 -17.63
N MET A 806 -6.60 -25.07 -17.38
CA MET A 806 -6.20 -25.51 -16.04
C MET A 806 -4.68 -25.46 -15.83
N TRP A 807 -3.98 -24.71 -16.62
CA TRP A 807 -2.52 -24.57 -16.59
C TRP A 807 -2.00 -24.22 -15.19
N GLY A 808 -0.92 -24.87 -14.74
CA GLY A 808 -0.20 -24.49 -13.53
C GLY A 808 -0.89 -24.89 -12.22
N ASN A 809 -1.56 -26.05 -12.19
CA ASN A 809 -2.08 -26.67 -10.97
C ASN A 809 -1.29 -27.95 -10.63
N GLY A 810 -1.71 -28.72 -9.65
CA GLY A 810 -1.09 -29.98 -9.22
C GLY A 810 -1.95 -31.18 -9.53
N ILE A 811 -2.53 -31.28 -10.72
CA ILE A 811 -3.52 -32.32 -11.10
C ILE A 811 -2.92 -33.71 -11.08
N GLY A 812 -1.67 -33.91 -11.50
CA GLY A 812 -0.96 -35.17 -11.52
C GLY A 812 -1.60 -36.25 -12.41
N ASP A 813 -1.07 -37.50 -12.33
CA ASP A 813 -1.55 -38.61 -13.16
C ASP A 813 -2.96 -39.04 -12.81
N GLU A 814 -3.35 -39.01 -11.54
CA GLU A 814 -4.69 -39.43 -11.13
C GLU A 814 -5.78 -38.48 -11.66
N GLY A 815 -5.49 -37.19 -11.71
CA GLY A 815 -6.37 -36.23 -12.35
C GLY A 815 -6.37 -36.35 -13.86
N ALA A 816 -5.19 -36.61 -14.47
CA ALA A 816 -5.07 -36.87 -15.90
C ALA A 816 -5.89 -38.09 -16.34
N ASP A 817 -5.93 -39.15 -15.54
CA ASP A 817 -6.76 -40.34 -15.78
C ASP A 817 -8.26 -40.03 -15.77
N ALA A 818 -8.71 -39.21 -14.79
CA ALA A 818 -10.09 -38.74 -14.75
C ALA A 818 -10.46 -37.86 -15.96
N PHE A 819 -9.54 -37.00 -16.42
CA PHE A 819 -9.72 -36.26 -17.66
C PHE A 819 -9.73 -37.12 -18.90
N ALA A 820 -8.90 -38.17 -18.95
CA ALA A 820 -8.90 -39.13 -20.04
C ALA A 820 -10.29 -39.78 -20.23
N GLU A 821 -10.90 -40.24 -19.14
CA GLU A 821 -12.24 -40.78 -19.16
C GLU A 821 -13.30 -39.73 -19.57
N ALA A 822 -13.20 -38.53 -19.05
CA ALA A 822 -14.11 -37.43 -19.40
C ALA A 822 -14.02 -37.05 -20.88
N LEU A 823 -12.84 -37.13 -21.49
CA LEU A 823 -12.60 -36.72 -22.86
C LEU A 823 -13.02 -37.75 -23.90
N ARG A 824 -13.04 -39.04 -23.57
CA ARG A 824 -13.21 -40.17 -24.52
C ARG A 824 -14.33 -39.89 -25.54
N HIS A 825 -15.48 -39.48 -25.10
CA HIS A 825 -16.65 -39.23 -25.95
C HIS A 825 -17.29 -37.85 -25.72
N HIS A 826 -16.50 -36.86 -25.27
CA HIS A 826 -17.05 -35.55 -24.95
C HIS A 826 -17.60 -34.85 -26.18
N PRO A 827 -18.85 -34.33 -26.13
CA PRO A 827 -19.55 -33.83 -27.32
C PRO A 827 -19.18 -32.41 -27.77
N SER A 828 -18.58 -31.56 -26.94
CA SER A 828 -18.45 -30.13 -27.19
C SER A 828 -17.09 -29.50 -26.86
N LEU A 829 -16.22 -30.15 -26.05
CA LEU A 829 -14.94 -29.61 -25.63
C LEU A 829 -13.93 -29.61 -26.79
N THR A 830 -13.57 -28.44 -27.29
CA THR A 830 -12.62 -28.29 -28.40
C THR A 830 -11.23 -27.85 -27.95
N ASN A 831 -11.12 -27.17 -26.85
CA ASN A 831 -9.85 -26.65 -26.33
C ASN A 831 -9.65 -27.09 -24.88
N LEU A 832 -8.52 -27.72 -24.58
CA LEU A 832 -8.13 -28.09 -23.21
C LEU A 832 -6.66 -27.76 -22.97
N SER A 833 -6.36 -27.14 -21.84
CA SER A 833 -5.01 -26.97 -21.36
C SER A 833 -4.82 -27.64 -20.00
N LEU A 834 -3.94 -28.62 -19.94
CA LEU A 834 -3.43 -29.29 -18.74
C LEU A 834 -1.91 -29.06 -18.58
N SER A 835 -1.39 -27.95 -19.13
CA SER A 835 0.03 -27.60 -19.04
C SER A 835 0.46 -27.35 -17.60
N ALA A 836 1.71 -27.66 -17.26
CA ALA A 836 2.31 -27.41 -15.92
C ALA A 836 1.47 -28.01 -14.77
N ASN A 837 1.10 -29.31 -14.89
CA ASN A 837 0.25 -30.02 -13.91
C ASN A 837 0.91 -31.25 -13.29
N VAL A 838 2.23 -31.39 -13.39
CA VAL A 838 2.99 -32.51 -12.82
C VAL A 838 2.49 -33.84 -13.38
N ILE A 839 2.08 -33.89 -14.67
CA ILE A 839 1.62 -35.09 -15.35
C ILE A 839 2.85 -35.84 -15.87
N THR A 840 3.02 -37.11 -15.46
CA THR A 840 4.12 -37.98 -15.93
C THR A 840 3.74 -38.71 -17.20
N SER A 841 4.64 -39.55 -17.71
CA SER A 841 4.39 -40.41 -18.86
C SER A 841 3.19 -41.33 -18.65
N LYS A 842 2.87 -41.73 -17.42
CA LYS A 842 1.70 -42.53 -17.09
C LYS A 842 0.39 -41.78 -17.43
N GLY A 843 0.22 -40.55 -16.93
CA GLY A 843 -0.96 -39.75 -17.25
C GLY A 843 -1.01 -39.36 -18.72
N GLY A 844 0.14 -39.05 -19.34
CA GLY A 844 0.25 -38.78 -20.76
C GLY A 844 -0.23 -39.94 -21.65
N LYS A 845 0.09 -41.20 -21.30
CA LYS A 845 -0.38 -42.40 -21.97
C LYS A 845 -1.89 -42.55 -21.85
N CYS A 846 -2.47 -42.42 -20.66
CA CYS A 846 -3.92 -42.52 -20.44
C CYS A 846 -4.68 -41.47 -21.27
N LEU A 847 -4.21 -40.20 -21.29
CA LEU A 847 -4.80 -39.17 -22.12
C LEU A 847 -4.69 -39.43 -23.61
N ALA A 848 -3.54 -39.94 -24.07
CA ALA A 848 -3.34 -40.27 -25.48
C ALA A 848 -4.27 -41.39 -25.93
N GLU A 849 -4.43 -42.46 -25.16
CA GLU A 849 -5.33 -43.59 -25.47
C GLU A 849 -6.80 -43.13 -25.52
N ALA A 850 -7.25 -42.34 -24.55
CA ALA A 850 -8.63 -41.87 -24.53
C ALA A 850 -8.94 -40.93 -25.72
N LEU A 851 -8.00 -40.09 -26.12
CA LEU A 851 -8.17 -39.16 -27.21
C LEU A 851 -8.15 -39.81 -28.61
N LYS A 852 -7.72 -41.07 -28.77
CA LYS A 852 -7.88 -41.80 -30.04
C LYS A 852 -9.35 -41.95 -30.41
N GLU A 853 -10.24 -42.06 -29.44
CA GLU A 853 -11.67 -42.19 -29.63
C GLU A 853 -12.41 -40.83 -29.70
N ASN A 854 -11.75 -39.75 -29.39
CA ASN A 854 -12.33 -38.40 -29.38
C ASN A 854 -12.19 -37.72 -30.75
N SER A 855 -13.28 -37.23 -31.32
CA SER A 855 -13.31 -36.54 -32.62
C SER A 855 -13.57 -35.01 -32.50
N VAL A 856 -13.76 -34.52 -31.28
CA VAL A 856 -14.22 -33.16 -31.02
C VAL A 856 -13.10 -32.21 -30.58
N LEU A 857 -12.14 -32.70 -29.78
CA LEU A 857 -11.02 -31.90 -29.29
C LEU A 857 -10.12 -31.47 -30.47
N ARG A 858 -9.82 -30.17 -30.56
CA ARG A 858 -9.02 -29.54 -31.61
C ARG A 858 -7.64 -29.11 -31.14
N ILE A 859 -7.58 -28.55 -29.94
CA ILE A 859 -6.35 -28.02 -29.37
C ILE A 859 -6.14 -28.60 -27.98
N PHE A 860 -4.98 -29.25 -27.80
CA PHE A 860 -4.61 -29.80 -26.50
C PHE A 860 -3.21 -29.32 -26.08
N TRP A 861 -3.13 -28.77 -24.90
CA TRP A 861 -1.89 -28.24 -24.34
C TRP A 861 -1.44 -29.09 -23.15
N LEU A 862 -0.23 -29.68 -23.27
CA LEU A 862 0.46 -30.48 -22.24
C LEU A 862 1.88 -29.93 -21.96
N VAL A 863 2.10 -28.65 -22.19
CA VAL A 863 3.39 -27.95 -22.04
C VAL A 863 3.87 -27.99 -20.60
N GLN A 864 5.19 -28.14 -20.39
CA GLN A 864 5.80 -28.06 -19.05
C GLN A 864 5.24 -29.09 -18.04
N ASN A 865 4.96 -30.32 -18.46
CA ASN A 865 4.69 -31.45 -17.59
C ASN A 865 5.96 -32.31 -17.41
N GLU A 866 5.85 -33.46 -16.77
CA GLU A 866 6.96 -34.34 -16.42
C GLU A 866 7.00 -35.60 -17.31
N MET A 867 6.49 -35.52 -18.54
CA MET A 867 6.50 -36.66 -19.48
C MET A 867 7.91 -36.88 -20.04
N THR A 868 8.34 -38.14 -20.02
CA THR A 868 9.60 -38.61 -20.60
C THR A 868 9.36 -39.30 -21.94
N ASP A 869 10.41 -39.80 -22.60
CA ASP A 869 10.35 -40.55 -23.89
C ASP A 869 9.36 -41.73 -23.88
N ASP A 870 9.07 -42.30 -22.72
CA ASP A 870 8.07 -43.35 -22.56
C ASP A 870 6.66 -42.94 -23.04
N ALA A 871 6.32 -41.64 -23.02
CA ALA A 871 5.04 -41.13 -23.52
C ALA A 871 5.05 -40.92 -25.06
N ALA A 872 6.20 -40.70 -25.63
CA ALA A 872 6.38 -40.28 -27.01
C ALA A 872 5.68 -41.18 -28.06
N PRO A 873 5.81 -42.51 -28.04
CA PRO A 873 5.15 -43.41 -28.99
C PRO A 873 3.61 -43.28 -28.96
N HIS A 874 3.05 -43.12 -27.74
CA HIS A 874 1.60 -43.02 -27.56
C HIS A 874 1.06 -41.67 -28.08
N LEU A 875 1.81 -40.57 -27.85
CA LEU A 875 1.48 -39.25 -28.38
C LEU A 875 1.58 -39.21 -29.92
N ALA A 876 2.60 -39.86 -30.50
CA ALA A 876 2.74 -39.98 -31.95
C ALA A 876 1.59 -40.76 -32.58
N GLU A 877 1.22 -41.91 -31.97
CA GLU A 877 0.09 -42.71 -32.40
C GLU A 877 -1.22 -41.95 -32.30
N LEU A 878 -1.44 -41.18 -31.21
CA LEU A 878 -2.60 -40.30 -31.06
C LEU A 878 -2.73 -39.33 -32.26
N VAL A 879 -1.67 -38.65 -32.63
CA VAL A 879 -1.69 -37.65 -33.71
C VAL A 879 -1.97 -38.32 -35.06
N ARG A 880 -1.49 -39.55 -35.28
CA ARG A 880 -1.79 -40.32 -36.49
C ARG A 880 -3.23 -40.82 -36.52
N ALA A 881 -3.75 -41.33 -35.40
CA ALA A 881 -5.10 -41.88 -35.29
C ALA A 881 -6.20 -40.81 -35.26
N ASN A 882 -5.98 -39.72 -34.53
CA ASN A 882 -6.96 -38.67 -34.33
C ASN A 882 -6.82 -37.53 -35.38
N THR A 883 -7.62 -37.60 -36.46
CA THR A 883 -7.64 -36.58 -37.52
C THR A 883 -8.35 -35.26 -37.09
N GLY A 884 -9.14 -35.28 -36.03
CA GLY A 884 -9.82 -34.14 -35.46
C GLY A 884 -8.89 -33.19 -34.71
N LEU A 885 -7.85 -33.70 -34.06
CA LEU A 885 -6.90 -32.89 -33.29
C LEU A 885 -6.01 -32.10 -34.23
N SER A 886 -6.13 -30.76 -34.17
CA SER A 886 -5.35 -29.85 -35.02
C SER A 886 -4.00 -29.48 -34.42
N HIS A 887 -3.92 -29.39 -33.10
CA HIS A 887 -2.71 -29.01 -32.37
C HIS A 887 -2.57 -29.78 -31.05
N LEU A 888 -1.41 -30.46 -30.89
CA LEU A 888 -0.95 -31.04 -29.65
C LEU A 888 0.38 -30.35 -29.27
N CYS A 889 0.41 -29.65 -28.12
CA CYS A 889 1.59 -28.94 -27.66
C CYS A 889 2.20 -29.64 -26.45
N VAL A 890 3.46 -30.07 -26.55
CA VAL A 890 4.17 -30.83 -25.50
C VAL A 890 5.53 -30.25 -25.11
N LYS A 891 5.77 -28.96 -25.44
CA LYS A 891 7.03 -28.27 -25.15
C LYS A 891 7.34 -28.29 -23.65
N GLY A 892 8.64 -28.35 -23.32
CA GLY A 892 9.09 -28.24 -21.91
C GLY A 892 8.83 -29.50 -21.07
N ASN A 893 8.49 -30.62 -21.70
CA ASN A 893 8.53 -31.94 -21.06
C ASN A 893 9.96 -32.53 -21.11
N GLN A 894 10.20 -33.62 -20.43
CA GLN A 894 11.50 -34.28 -20.34
C GLN A 894 11.72 -35.26 -21.52
N LEU A 895 11.35 -34.86 -22.75
CA LEU A 895 11.54 -35.61 -23.97
C LEU A 895 12.96 -35.38 -24.53
N SER A 896 13.62 -36.44 -25.00
CA SER A 896 14.93 -36.35 -25.63
C SER A 896 14.90 -35.57 -26.96
N GLU A 897 16.04 -35.03 -27.39
CA GLU A 897 16.14 -34.35 -28.68
C GLU A 897 15.83 -35.28 -29.89
N GLU A 898 16.08 -36.55 -29.74
CA GLU A 898 15.82 -37.56 -30.78
C GLU A 898 14.32 -37.72 -31.01
N GLU A 899 13.55 -37.90 -29.94
CA GLU A 899 12.10 -37.97 -29.97
C GLU A 899 11.47 -36.66 -30.45
N GLN A 900 12.00 -35.51 -30.02
CA GLN A 900 11.54 -34.20 -30.49
C GLN A 900 11.73 -34.04 -32.01
N LYS A 901 12.83 -34.53 -32.60
CA LYS A 901 13.06 -34.49 -34.05
C LYS A 901 12.10 -35.36 -34.83
N GLU A 902 11.75 -36.54 -34.32
CA GLU A 902 10.77 -37.43 -34.93
C GLU A 902 9.37 -36.79 -34.92
N PHE A 903 9.01 -36.08 -33.84
CA PHE A 903 7.74 -35.38 -33.76
C PHE A 903 7.66 -34.10 -34.61
N VAL A 904 8.76 -33.43 -34.92
CA VAL A 904 8.78 -32.24 -35.82
C VAL A 904 8.31 -32.56 -37.23
N ALA A 905 8.46 -33.85 -37.66
CA ALA A 905 7.94 -34.32 -38.93
C ALA A 905 6.40 -34.31 -39.01
N GLU A 906 5.72 -34.33 -37.83
CA GLU A 906 4.26 -34.24 -37.74
C GLU A 906 3.82 -32.81 -37.54
N LYS A 907 3.40 -32.10 -38.59
CA LYS A 907 3.03 -30.66 -38.59
C LYS A 907 1.95 -30.24 -37.57
N ARG A 908 1.22 -31.22 -37.00
CA ARG A 908 0.17 -30.96 -35.98
C ARG A 908 0.72 -30.99 -34.53
N LEU A 909 1.93 -31.51 -34.36
CA LEU A 909 2.66 -31.45 -33.09
C LEU A 909 3.45 -30.15 -33.06
N ARG A 910 3.27 -29.35 -31.99
CA ARG A 910 3.99 -28.10 -31.80
C ARG A 910 4.90 -28.16 -30.58
N PHE A 911 6.18 -27.89 -30.81
CA PHE A 911 7.22 -27.76 -29.79
C PHE A 911 7.62 -26.28 -29.55
N HIS A 912 6.92 -25.33 -30.19
CA HIS A 912 7.25 -23.90 -30.09
C HIS A 912 6.29 -23.16 -29.17
#